data_093984a6ead986da86191173eefc78fd
#
_entry.id   093984a6ead986da86191173eefc78fd
#
_cell.length_a   1.000
_cell.length_b   1.000
_cell.length_c   1.000
_cell.angle_alpha   90.00
_cell.angle_beta   90.00
_cell.angle_gamma   90.00
#
_symmetry.space_group_name_H-M   'P 1'
#
loop_
_entity.id
_entity.type
_entity.pdbx_description
1 polymer ?
#
loop_
_entity_poly.entity_id
_entity_poly.type
_entity_poly.pdbx_seq_one_letter_code
_entity_poly.pdbx_strand_id
1 'polypeptide(L)'
;MSNLLPDNDVNILVIGAGVSGLTTAICLREVGFRVVIVADRFAPDLTSIVAGALWEWPPAVCGSHGAPRSLERSKNWCMTTYNKFKKIHAEFGSEETGLYLKDAYFYFKDVLENRPTELRKMNELKDKVDGFERGLQIVKETIDLNFKGGIKDAYKHMAPTTNTDVYMKWLLQHVKDIGCEIIQEKITVNVVQNEQELLRRFNAKAVVNCAGLGSIATTGDTSMYPLRGALVRVKNLGKVVTEAHCISHEESSSSEQDIVYIVPKGDDLVVLGGLTQQDQWDTNLSLEVPIIRQMYNGCLEFLQELRELPLDEKEPVRTGLRPLTEENVCVERVLNTHVFYNYGHGGSGVTLSWGCSQEILQLIQKMLHEEANPDALDSSKIDNNKQTVFVLHDMLPYETDFKHIQSDNRNLVLLCSRRGLSKVVPSQYQYLDLVQVVEPYNLPNLLQTYQQIQTDYKLLDNNRIVTNDEYSVLLAAQLREALNLSGDRPATIRQFTDKSYLKSALKNSLIRVPKSLNFAQDQYRKEPVSYLKFVQQELGNHIFIKPVTGAGSEKTRRIHTVDELKAWCDSNVDSDEEFEFNEFIKGQLYNTSVVIKNGQPCYFAACKHYRPNDEFIYGARIGNIVVREEDPEFQKLWQFSSETLQSLEHGYPRNGVINIDFFLQEGSKEPILMEVAARSPGELVSKMFEIYQGVCLNELHLQLQIGDFPDIILKDKNEWKYSAYSIHPKQDGVVTAIEKPILESDVKVYWQIYLGEKLNESQSMMDVAIGIVLSHHDFSTLQRDYEVANSTNFYSTKKT
;
A
#
# COMPACT_ATOMS: atom_id res chain seq x y z
N MET A 1 -31.98 19.47 -10.12
CA MET A 1 -31.22 18.29 -10.60
C MET A 1 -32.26 17.36 -11.23
N SER A 2 -32.41 17.43 -12.54
CA SER A 2 -33.41 16.67 -13.28
C SER A 2 -32.89 15.26 -13.54
N ASN A 3 -33.72 14.31 -13.19
CA ASN A 3 -33.69 12.85 -13.37
C ASN A 3 -33.03 12.40 -14.69
N LEU A 4 -31.73 12.15 -14.65
CA LEU A 4 -31.13 11.14 -15.49
C LEU A 4 -31.23 9.82 -14.71
N LEU A 5 -32.35 9.12 -14.84
CA LEU A 5 -32.42 7.70 -14.49
C LEU A 5 -31.38 7.01 -15.38
N PRO A 6 -30.45 6.23 -14.81
CA PRO A 6 -29.52 5.46 -15.63
C PRO A 6 -30.34 4.53 -16.53
N ASP A 7 -29.89 4.42 -17.77
CA ASP A 7 -30.43 3.42 -18.71
C ASP A 7 -30.37 2.06 -17.98
N ASN A 8 -31.49 1.35 -17.90
CA ASN A 8 -31.60 0.07 -17.20
C ASN A 8 -30.65 -1.05 -17.72
N ASP A 9 -29.77 -0.71 -18.67
CA ASP A 9 -28.80 -1.58 -19.29
C ASP A 9 -27.36 -1.40 -18.81
N VAL A 10 -27.09 -0.50 -17.85
CA VAL A 10 -25.73 -0.29 -17.33
C VAL A 10 -25.43 -1.29 -16.22
N ASN A 11 -24.49 -2.20 -16.48
CA ASN A 11 -23.96 -3.13 -15.47
C ASN A 11 -22.81 -2.51 -14.69
N ILE A 12 -22.78 -2.74 -13.37
CA ILE A 12 -21.65 -2.43 -12.50
C ILE A 12 -21.13 -3.72 -11.87
N LEU A 13 -19.83 -3.96 -11.97
CA LEU A 13 -19.15 -5.07 -11.31
C LEU A 13 -18.76 -4.67 -9.89
N VAL A 14 -19.19 -5.42 -8.89
CA VAL A 14 -18.77 -5.30 -7.49
C VAL A 14 -17.95 -6.52 -7.08
N ILE A 15 -16.71 -6.31 -6.68
CA ILE A 15 -15.79 -7.37 -6.25
C ILE A 15 -15.79 -7.44 -4.70
N GLY A 16 -16.27 -8.56 -4.17
CA GLY A 16 -16.39 -8.82 -2.74
C GLY A 16 -17.82 -8.79 -2.21
N ALA A 17 -18.16 -9.76 -1.35
CA ALA A 17 -19.47 -9.94 -0.73
C ALA A 17 -19.47 -9.68 0.80
N GLY A 18 -18.52 -8.88 1.28
CA GLY A 18 -18.53 -8.31 2.61
C GLY A 18 -19.60 -7.22 2.77
N VAL A 19 -19.71 -6.65 3.98
CA VAL A 19 -20.69 -5.60 4.24
C VAL A 19 -20.58 -4.44 3.24
N SER A 20 -19.36 -3.99 2.90
CA SER A 20 -19.15 -2.89 1.94
C SER A 20 -19.61 -3.25 0.52
N GLY A 21 -19.33 -4.46 0.05
CA GLY A 21 -19.75 -4.90 -1.29
C GLY A 21 -21.26 -5.05 -1.41
N LEU A 22 -21.92 -5.70 -0.42
CA LEU A 22 -23.36 -5.89 -0.45
C LEU A 22 -24.13 -4.57 -0.32
N THR A 23 -23.71 -3.67 0.58
CA THR A 23 -24.35 -2.35 0.70
C THR A 23 -24.12 -1.47 -0.52
N THR A 24 -22.94 -1.56 -1.17
CA THR A 24 -22.68 -0.89 -2.46
C THR A 24 -23.61 -1.42 -3.55
N ALA A 25 -23.76 -2.74 -3.65
CA ALA A 25 -24.66 -3.36 -4.62
C ALA A 25 -26.12 -2.89 -4.44
N ILE A 26 -26.59 -2.81 -3.19
CA ILE A 26 -27.95 -2.32 -2.88
C ILE A 26 -28.10 -0.85 -3.29
N CYS A 27 -27.18 0.04 -2.92
CA CYS A 27 -27.23 1.46 -3.29
C CYS A 27 -27.29 1.64 -4.82
N LEU A 28 -26.52 0.85 -5.56
CA LEU A 28 -26.52 0.88 -7.03
C LEU A 28 -27.84 0.39 -7.61
N ARG A 29 -28.38 -0.71 -7.06
CA ARG A 29 -29.66 -1.27 -7.52
C ARG A 29 -30.85 -0.37 -7.23
N GLU A 30 -30.89 0.29 -6.06
CA GLU A 30 -31.94 1.23 -5.66
C GLU A 30 -32.13 2.38 -6.65
N VAL A 31 -31.08 2.76 -7.42
CA VAL A 31 -31.15 3.80 -8.45
C VAL A 31 -31.23 3.26 -9.88
N GLY A 32 -31.34 1.92 -10.06
CA GLY A 32 -31.65 1.30 -11.35
C GLY A 32 -30.47 0.67 -12.10
N PHE A 33 -29.24 0.71 -11.59
CA PHE A 33 -28.12 -0.01 -12.21
C PHE A 33 -28.32 -1.54 -12.15
N ARG A 34 -27.87 -2.26 -13.14
CA ARG A 34 -27.65 -3.72 -13.03
C ARG A 34 -26.35 -3.94 -12.27
N VAL A 35 -26.32 -4.94 -11.39
CA VAL A 35 -25.14 -5.22 -10.56
C VAL A 35 -24.77 -6.69 -10.63
N VAL A 36 -23.50 -6.96 -10.91
CA VAL A 36 -22.87 -8.28 -10.82
C VAL A 36 -21.93 -8.27 -9.62
N ILE A 37 -22.16 -9.16 -8.66
CA ILE A 37 -21.31 -9.33 -7.47
C ILE A 37 -20.44 -10.56 -7.69
N VAL A 38 -19.12 -10.38 -7.65
CA VAL A 38 -18.13 -11.46 -7.76
C VAL A 38 -17.36 -11.58 -6.47
N ALA A 39 -17.35 -12.75 -5.84
CA ALA A 39 -16.63 -12.99 -4.58
C ALA A 39 -16.15 -14.43 -4.47
N ASP A 40 -15.02 -14.63 -3.82
CA ASP A 40 -14.48 -15.96 -3.52
C ASP A 40 -15.26 -16.66 -2.41
N ARG A 41 -15.79 -15.89 -1.45
CA ARG A 41 -16.51 -16.35 -0.25
C ARG A 41 -17.73 -15.49 0.04
N PHE A 42 -18.68 -16.13 0.71
CA PHE A 42 -19.92 -15.52 1.19
C PHE A 42 -20.10 -15.81 2.69
N ALA A 43 -21.06 -15.16 3.33
CA ALA A 43 -21.42 -15.49 4.71
C ALA A 43 -21.68 -17.02 4.86
N PRO A 44 -21.16 -17.68 5.91
CA PRO A 44 -20.57 -17.10 7.12
C PRO A 44 -19.06 -16.82 7.08
N ASP A 45 -18.33 -17.15 6.02
CA ASP A 45 -16.86 -17.14 5.97
C ASP A 45 -16.26 -15.76 5.61
N LEU A 46 -16.73 -14.70 6.27
CA LEU A 46 -16.35 -13.32 6.01
C LEU A 46 -15.90 -12.58 7.27
N THR A 47 -14.96 -11.65 7.15
CA THR A 47 -14.55 -10.75 8.24
C THR A 47 -15.73 -9.96 8.80
N SER A 48 -16.70 -9.57 7.97
CA SER A 48 -17.87 -8.82 8.39
C SER A 48 -18.75 -9.55 9.42
N ILE A 49 -18.72 -10.89 9.45
CA ILE A 49 -19.42 -11.71 10.45
C ILE A 49 -18.79 -11.58 11.83
N VAL A 50 -17.47 -11.36 11.90
CA VAL A 50 -16.72 -11.27 13.17
C VAL A 50 -16.93 -9.94 13.86
N ALA A 51 -17.44 -8.92 13.17
CA ALA A 51 -17.56 -7.57 13.72
C ALA A 51 -18.38 -7.50 15.02
N GLY A 52 -17.89 -6.76 15.99
CA GLY A 52 -18.65 -6.37 17.19
C GLY A 52 -19.87 -5.56 16.83
N ALA A 53 -19.80 -4.76 15.77
CA ALA A 53 -20.88 -4.08 15.09
C ALA A 53 -21.80 -3.24 15.99
N LEU A 54 -21.20 -2.54 16.94
CA LEU A 54 -21.77 -1.37 17.59
C LEU A 54 -21.46 -0.17 16.68
N TRP A 55 -22.46 0.66 16.44
CA TRP A 55 -22.25 1.92 15.77
C TRP A 55 -21.51 2.92 16.68
N GLU A 56 -20.42 3.46 16.23
CA GLU A 56 -19.60 4.41 16.97
C GLU A 56 -19.21 5.62 16.10
N TRP A 57 -19.12 6.80 16.73
CA TRP A 57 -18.68 8.04 16.08
C TRP A 57 -17.16 8.03 15.87
N PRO A 58 -16.64 8.39 14.67
CA PRO A 58 -15.20 8.49 14.42
C PRO A 58 -14.47 9.53 15.29
N PRO A 59 -13.15 9.35 15.53
CA PRO A 59 -12.34 8.23 15.08
C PRO A 59 -12.57 6.96 15.92
N ALA A 60 -12.82 5.86 15.28
CA ALA A 60 -12.89 4.55 15.91
C ALA A 60 -12.28 3.53 14.94
N VAL A 61 -11.17 2.92 15.25
CA VAL A 61 -10.46 1.82 14.54
C VAL A 61 -10.63 1.82 13.01
N CYS A 62 -10.66 2.98 12.37
CA CYS A 62 -10.88 3.17 10.93
C CYS A 62 -9.72 3.86 10.22
N GLY A 63 -8.54 3.91 10.84
CA GLY A 63 -7.32 4.54 10.29
C GLY A 63 -6.82 5.71 11.12
N SER A 64 -5.68 6.24 10.76
CA SER A 64 -5.02 7.34 11.47
C SER A 64 -5.64 8.73 11.19
N HIS A 65 -6.44 8.85 10.13
CA HIS A 65 -6.99 10.12 9.64
C HIS A 65 -5.94 11.23 9.49
N GLY A 66 -4.80 10.90 8.86
CA GLY A 66 -3.68 11.81 8.68
C GLY A 66 -4.03 13.14 8.00
N ALA A 67 -5.13 13.20 7.22
CA ALA A 67 -5.66 14.41 6.63
C ALA A 67 -6.97 14.85 7.33
N PRO A 68 -7.14 16.13 7.71
CA PRO A 68 -8.38 16.63 8.32
C PRO A 68 -9.64 16.33 7.52
N ARG A 69 -9.53 16.37 6.19
CA ARG A 69 -10.64 16.07 5.27
C ARG A 69 -11.15 14.63 5.40
N SER A 70 -10.28 13.68 5.71
CA SER A 70 -10.66 12.27 5.83
C SER A 70 -11.53 12.00 7.04
N LEU A 71 -11.26 12.66 8.17
CA LEU A 71 -12.08 12.54 9.37
C LEU A 71 -13.49 13.08 9.14
N GLU A 72 -13.64 14.21 8.46
CA GLU A 72 -14.96 14.77 8.13
C GLU A 72 -15.75 13.86 7.18
N ARG A 73 -15.10 13.24 6.19
CA ARG A 73 -15.74 12.23 5.33
C ARG A 73 -16.24 11.05 6.17
N SER A 74 -15.39 10.53 7.06
CA SER A 74 -15.76 9.41 7.93
C SER A 74 -16.95 9.73 8.84
N LYS A 75 -17.03 10.96 9.37
CA LYS A 75 -18.19 11.44 10.14
C LYS A 75 -19.46 11.48 9.29
N ASN A 76 -19.37 11.94 8.05
CA ASN A 76 -20.50 11.97 7.12
C ASN A 76 -20.98 10.56 6.76
N TRP A 77 -20.05 9.62 6.46
CA TRP A 77 -20.38 8.21 6.22
C TRP A 77 -21.05 7.55 7.42
N CYS A 78 -20.52 7.84 8.60
CA CYS A 78 -21.03 7.34 9.87
C CYS A 78 -22.50 7.77 10.09
N MET A 79 -22.81 9.06 9.91
CA MET A 79 -24.18 9.57 10.05
C MET A 79 -25.13 9.07 8.97
N THR A 80 -24.65 8.94 7.73
CA THR A 80 -25.43 8.36 6.63
C THR A 80 -25.84 6.93 6.98
N THR A 81 -24.90 6.13 7.52
CA THR A 81 -25.17 4.76 7.97
C THR A 81 -26.14 4.74 9.16
N TYR A 82 -25.96 5.60 10.16
CA TYR A 82 -26.88 5.71 11.30
C TYR A 82 -28.33 5.92 10.84
N ASN A 83 -28.54 6.89 9.94
CA ASN A 83 -29.86 7.19 9.42
C ASN A 83 -30.44 6.07 8.54
N LYS A 84 -29.60 5.38 7.74
CA LYS A 84 -30.05 4.23 6.93
C LYS A 84 -30.42 3.05 7.83
N PHE A 85 -29.67 2.80 8.90
CA PHE A 85 -29.99 1.76 9.87
C PHE A 85 -31.32 2.00 10.58
N LYS A 86 -31.61 3.24 10.98
CA LYS A 86 -32.94 3.60 11.54
C LYS A 86 -34.06 3.32 10.55
N LYS A 87 -33.87 3.61 9.27
CA LYS A 87 -34.86 3.34 8.21
C LYS A 87 -35.08 1.84 8.01
N ILE A 88 -33.98 1.07 7.88
CA ILE A 88 -34.04 -0.39 7.72
C ILE A 88 -34.74 -1.04 8.92
N HIS A 89 -34.38 -0.62 10.14
CA HIS A 89 -35.02 -1.12 11.36
C HIS A 89 -36.53 -0.83 11.38
N ALA A 90 -36.93 0.36 10.97
CA ALA A 90 -38.34 0.74 10.93
C ALA A 90 -39.13 -0.01 9.84
N GLU A 91 -38.51 -0.35 8.73
CA GLU A 91 -39.13 -1.00 7.57
C GLU A 91 -39.23 -2.52 7.71
N PHE A 92 -38.14 -3.19 8.16
CA PHE A 92 -38.04 -4.65 8.16
C PHE A 92 -38.02 -5.26 9.57
N GLY A 93 -37.79 -4.47 10.62
CA GLY A 93 -37.68 -4.93 11.98
C GLY A 93 -36.38 -5.63 12.36
N SER A 94 -36.20 -5.86 13.64
CA SER A 94 -34.94 -6.45 14.17
C SER A 94 -34.82 -7.95 13.92
N GLU A 95 -35.90 -8.69 13.98
CA GLU A 95 -35.89 -10.15 13.80
C GLU A 95 -35.44 -10.57 12.41
N GLU A 96 -35.87 -9.84 11.39
CA GLU A 96 -35.51 -10.12 10.00
C GLU A 96 -34.09 -9.68 9.70
N THR A 97 -33.73 -8.47 10.14
CA THR A 97 -32.46 -7.83 9.73
C THR A 97 -31.31 -8.09 10.69
N GLY A 98 -31.56 -8.49 11.91
CA GLY A 98 -30.54 -8.54 12.97
C GLY A 98 -30.06 -7.16 13.44
N LEU A 99 -30.77 -6.09 13.08
CA LEU A 99 -30.42 -4.72 13.40
C LEU A 99 -31.29 -4.23 14.58
N TYR A 100 -30.67 -3.78 15.64
CA TYR A 100 -31.30 -3.30 16.85
C TYR A 100 -30.90 -1.87 17.17
N LEU A 101 -31.77 -1.12 17.82
CA LEU A 101 -31.46 0.18 18.41
C LEU A 101 -31.39 0.00 19.92
N LYS A 102 -30.21 0.16 20.50
CA LYS A 102 -29.90 -0.08 21.90
C LYS A 102 -29.22 1.14 22.53
N ASP A 103 -29.42 1.35 23.82
CA ASP A 103 -28.59 2.30 24.56
C ASP A 103 -27.13 1.82 24.57
N ALA A 104 -26.20 2.71 24.27
CA ALA A 104 -24.77 2.46 24.31
C ALA A 104 -24.12 3.43 25.28
N TYR A 105 -23.45 2.88 26.28
CA TYR A 105 -22.74 3.62 27.32
C TYR A 105 -21.25 3.69 27.03
N PHE A 106 -20.68 4.88 27.17
CA PHE A 106 -19.27 5.16 27.02
C PHE A 106 -18.72 5.70 28.32
N TYR A 107 -17.68 5.05 28.85
CA TYR A 107 -17.14 5.32 30.19
C TYR A 107 -15.71 5.86 30.08
N PHE A 108 -15.35 6.79 30.97
CA PHE A 108 -14.07 7.46 31.00
C PHE A 108 -13.42 7.41 32.37
N LYS A 109 -12.12 7.14 32.40
CA LYS A 109 -11.29 7.12 33.63
C LYS A 109 -10.90 8.52 34.12
N ASP A 110 -11.18 9.56 33.34
CA ASP A 110 -11.04 10.96 33.72
C ASP A 110 -12.28 11.74 33.31
N VAL A 111 -12.48 12.92 33.90
CA VAL A 111 -13.55 13.82 33.46
C VAL A 111 -13.27 14.33 32.04
N LEU A 112 -14.31 14.40 31.22
CA LEU A 112 -14.17 14.75 29.79
C LEU A 112 -13.58 16.14 29.56
N GLU A 113 -13.69 17.06 30.52
CA GLU A 113 -13.08 18.39 30.48
C GLU A 113 -11.54 18.33 30.41
N ASN A 114 -10.91 17.28 30.96
CA ASN A 114 -9.47 17.02 30.88
C ASN A 114 -9.06 16.29 29.59
N ARG A 115 -10.02 15.94 28.74
CA ARG A 115 -9.83 15.13 27.52
C ARG A 115 -10.37 15.87 26.29
N PRO A 116 -9.63 16.83 25.74
CA PRO A 116 -10.13 17.73 24.70
C PRO A 116 -10.68 17.01 23.45
N THR A 117 -10.06 15.91 23.05
CA THR A 117 -10.47 15.13 21.86
C THR A 117 -11.82 14.45 22.12
N GLU A 118 -11.97 13.76 23.24
CA GLU A 118 -13.21 13.07 23.62
C GLU A 118 -14.34 14.06 23.94
N LEU A 119 -14.03 15.19 24.58
CA LEU A 119 -14.99 16.25 24.82
C LEU A 119 -15.51 16.85 23.50
N ARG A 120 -14.62 17.09 22.53
CA ARG A 120 -15.02 17.55 21.21
C ARG A 120 -15.90 16.51 20.50
N LYS A 121 -15.48 15.23 20.50
CA LYS A 121 -16.25 14.10 19.94
C LYS A 121 -17.66 14.05 20.53
N MET A 122 -17.78 14.08 21.85
CA MET A 122 -19.08 14.10 22.56
C MET A 122 -19.91 15.33 22.13
N ASN A 123 -19.34 16.52 22.11
CA ASN A 123 -20.05 17.74 21.73
C ASN A 123 -20.54 17.74 20.27
N GLU A 124 -19.79 17.12 19.37
CA GLU A 124 -20.21 16.94 17.97
C GLU A 124 -21.36 15.93 17.82
N LEU A 125 -21.39 14.93 18.71
CA LEU A 125 -22.32 13.81 18.63
C LEU A 125 -23.69 14.09 19.30
N LYS A 126 -23.70 14.78 20.45
CA LYS A 126 -24.87 14.92 21.35
C LYS A 126 -26.16 15.38 20.67
N ASP A 127 -26.05 16.25 19.66
CA ASP A 127 -27.19 16.81 18.93
C ASP A 127 -27.58 16.02 17.67
N LYS A 128 -26.86 14.93 17.38
CA LYS A 128 -27.01 14.11 16.16
C LYS A 128 -27.63 12.74 16.41
N VAL A 129 -27.66 12.32 17.65
CA VAL A 129 -28.15 10.98 18.07
C VAL A 129 -29.31 11.09 19.03
N ASP A 130 -30.14 10.05 19.08
CA ASP A 130 -31.28 10.01 20.01
C ASP A 130 -30.82 9.57 21.41
N GLY A 131 -31.50 10.01 22.44
CA GLY A 131 -31.33 9.52 23.82
C GLY A 131 -29.98 9.89 24.45
N PHE A 132 -29.36 10.99 24.08
CA PHE A 132 -28.09 11.43 24.65
C PHE A 132 -28.27 11.91 26.10
N GLU A 133 -27.50 11.33 27.02
CA GLU A 133 -27.41 11.73 28.43
C GLU A 133 -25.93 11.63 28.88
N ARG A 134 -25.51 12.48 29.85
CA ARG A 134 -24.16 12.48 30.43
C ARG A 134 -24.17 12.52 31.96
N GLY A 135 -23.16 11.93 32.56
CA GLY A 135 -22.84 11.97 33.99
C GLY A 135 -22.96 10.60 34.65
N LEU A 136 -22.35 10.44 35.82
CA LEU A 136 -22.32 9.15 36.52
C LEU A 136 -23.70 8.68 37.00
N GLN A 137 -24.69 9.56 37.11
CA GLN A 137 -26.06 9.22 37.50
C GLN A 137 -26.79 8.32 36.47
N ILE A 138 -26.31 8.21 35.26
CA ILE A 138 -26.88 7.31 34.25
C ILE A 138 -26.35 5.88 34.36
N VAL A 139 -25.27 5.67 35.15
CA VAL A 139 -24.59 4.37 35.24
C VAL A 139 -25.35 3.43 36.14
N LYS A 140 -25.57 2.19 35.72
CA LYS A 140 -26.24 1.16 36.49
C LYS A 140 -25.43 0.73 37.72
N GLU A 141 -26.14 0.31 38.78
CA GLU A 141 -25.52 -0.22 40.01
C GLU A 141 -24.69 -1.49 39.81
N THR A 142 -24.96 -2.26 38.73
CA THR A 142 -24.23 -3.48 38.34
C THR A 142 -22.87 -3.24 37.73
N ILE A 143 -22.55 -1.98 37.38
CA ILE A 143 -21.26 -1.57 36.85
C ILE A 143 -20.28 -1.28 37.99
N ASP A 144 -19.09 -1.88 37.92
CA ASP A 144 -18.04 -1.56 38.88
C ASP A 144 -17.38 -0.20 38.54
N LEU A 145 -17.82 0.84 39.24
CA LEU A 145 -17.25 2.20 39.11
C LEU A 145 -15.77 2.30 39.53
N ASN A 146 -15.29 1.31 40.33
CA ASN A 146 -13.86 1.29 40.74
C ASN A 146 -12.98 0.50 39.78
N PHE A 147 -13.54 -0.02 38.66
CA PHE A 147 -12.83 -0.82 37.70
C PHE A 147 -11.53 -0.14 37.25
N LYS A 148 -10.41 -0.82 37.50
CA LYS A 148 -9.03 -0.44 37.05
C LYS A 148 -8.70 1.05 37.17
N GLY A 149 -8.90 1.63 38.34
CA GLY A 149 -8.58 3.02 38.66
C GLY A 149 -9.79 3.97 38.68
N GLY A 150 -10.96 3.45 38.44
CA GLY A 150 -12.22 4.17 38.61
C GLY A 150 -12.74 4.87 37.35
N ILE A 151 -14.07 4.89 37.25
CA ILE A 151 -14.82 5.63 36.22
C ILE A 151 -15.19 6.98 36.78
N LYS A 152 -14.83 8.06 36.09
CA LYS A 152 -15.05 9.44 36.54
C LYS A 152 -16.07 10.20 35.70
N ASP A 153 -16.35 9.76 34.50
CA ASP A 153 -17.36 10.34 33.61
C ASP A 153 -17.96 9.26 32.71
N ALA A 154 -19.17 9.50 32.23
CA ALA A 154 -19.85 8.65 31.28
C ALA A 154 -20.87 9.45 30.45
N TYR A 155 -21.12 9.01 29.22
CA TYR A 155 -22.33 9.38 28.49
C TYR A 155 -22.96 8.17 27.84
N LYS A 156 -24.23 8.28 27.49
CA LYS A 156 -24.94 7.28 26.69
C LYS A 156 -25.69 7.94 25.54
N HIS A 157 -26.01 7.15 24.55
CA HIS A 157 -26.96 7.49 23.48
C HIS A 157 -27.53 6.21 22.87
N MET A 158 -28.60 6.34 22.11
CA MET A 158 -29.13 5.24 21.31
C MET A 158 -28.19 4.99 20.11
N ALA A 159 -27.71 3.77 19.96
CA ALA A 159 -26.84 3.34 18.89
C ALA A 159 -27.38 2.08 18.19
N PRO A 160 -27.26 1.98 16.88
CA PRO A 160 -27.45 0.73 16.17
C PRO A 160 -26.43 -0.33 16.62
N THR A 161 -26.94 -1.52 16.97
CA THR A 161 -26.17 -2.73 17.19
C THR A 161 -26.61 -3.77 16.18
N THR A 162 -25.69 -4.59 15.69
CA THR A 162 -26.01 -5.52 14.62
C THR A 162 -25.62 -6.94 14.98
N ASN A 163 -26.58 -7.86 14.95
CA ASN A 163 -26.27 -9.29 14.89
C ASN A 163 -25.77 -9.63 13.49
N THR A 164 -24.46 -9.68 13.33
CA THR A 164 -23.81 -9.85 12.03
C THR A 164 -24.10 -11.20 11.38
N ASP A 165 -24.42 -12.23 12.17
CA ASP A 165 -24.82 -13.55 11.64
C ASP A 165 -26.17 -13.46 10.91
N VAL A 166 -27.08 -12.63 11.38
CA VAL A 166 -28.40 -12.39 10.77
C VAL A 166 -28.27 -11.34 9.65
N TYR A 167 -27.62 -10.22 9.96
CA TYR A 167 -27.54 -9.08 9.05
C TYR A 167 -26.85 -9.40 7.73
N MET A 168 -25.73 -10.11 7.76
CA MET A 168 -25.03 -10.50 6.54
C MET A 168 -25.80 -11.50 5.69
N LYS A 169 -26.59 -12.38 6.30
CA LYS A 169 -27.52 -13.26 5.60
C LYS A 169 -28.66 -12.48 4.97
N TRP A 170 -29.25 -11.53 5.70
CA TRP A 170 -30.28 -10.65 5.20
C TRP A 170 -29.77 -9.81 4.02
N LEU A 171 -28.59 -9.18 4.14
CA LEU A 171 -27.98 -8.42 3.02
C LEU A 171 -27.78 -9.29 1.77
N LEU A 172 -27.28 -10.53 1.95
CA LEU A 172 -27.04 -11.45 0.85
C LEU A 172 -28.37 -11.90 0.19
N GLN A 173 -29.41 -12.12 0.98
CA GLN A 173 -30.73 -12.44 0.45
C GLN A 173 -31.33 -11.23 -0.25
N HIS A 174 -31.25 -10.07 0.36
CA HIS A 174 -31.82 -8.83 -0.16
C HIS A 174 -31.22 -8.45 -1.55
N VAL A 175 -29.88 -8.57 -1.74
CA VAL A 175 -29.28 -8.34 -3.08
C VAL A 175 -29.80 -9.31 -4.13
N LYS A 176 -30.12 -10.57 -3.76
CA LYS A 176 -30.73 -11.53 -4.67
C LYS A 176 -32.17 -11.12 -5.03
N ASP A 177 -32.94 -10.74 -4.02
CA ASP A 177 -34.36 -10.37 -4.19
C ASP A 177 -34.54 -9.13 -5.07
N ILE A 178 -33.61 -8.17 -4.97
CA ILE A 178 -33.60 -6.98 -5.85
C ILE A 178 -32.93 -7.22 -7.20
N GLY A 179 -32.52 -8.47 -7.50
CA GLY A 179 -32.05 -8.90 -8.83
C GLY A 179 -30.60 -8.58 -9.14
N CYS A 180 -29.69 -8.65 -8.15
CA CYS A 180 -28.25 -8.69 -8.43
C CYS A 180 -27.85 -10.08 -8.91
N GLU A 181 -26.97 -10.14 -9.90
CA GLU A 181 -26.29 -11.39 -10.29
C GLU A 181 -25.15 -11.68 -9.30
N ILE A 182 -24.99 -12.94 -8.88
CA ILE A 182 -23.97 -13.37 -7.93
C ILE A 182 -23.13 -14.49 -8.55
N ILE A 183 -21.81 -14.27 -8.60
CA ILE A 183 -20.84 -15.22 -9.14
C ILE A 183 -19.82 -15.55 -8.04
N GLN A 184 -19.65 -16.85 -7.80
CA GLN A 184 -18.61 -17.32 -6.88
C GLN A 184 -17.31 -17.53 -7.67
N GLU A 185 -16.41 -16.56 -7.54
CA GLU A 185 -15.10 -16.57 -8.19
C GLU A 185 -14.12 -15.66 -7.43
N LYS A 186 -12.86 -16.05 -7.44
CA LYS A 186 -11.76 -15.25 -6.89
C LYS A 186 -11.11 -14.39 -7.98
N ILE A 187 -11.21 -13.08 -7.86
CA ILE A 187 -10.45 -12.13 -8.69
C ILE A 187 -9.06 -11.95 -8.06
N THR A 188 -8.01 -12.30 -8.82
CA THR A 188 -6.61 -12.24 -8.37
C THR A 188 -5.76 -11.26 -9.17
N VAL A 189 -6.34 -10.63 -10.20
CA VAL A 189 -5.65 -9.67 -11.06
C VAL A 189 -5.76 -8.26 -10.49
N ASN A 190 -4.76 -7.42 -10.75
CA ASN A 190 -4.86 -6.00 -10.43
C ASN A 190 -5.96 -5.35 -11.27
N VAL A 191 -6.95 -4.75 -10.59
CA VAL A 191 -8.18 -4.25 -11.23
C VAL A 191 -7.96 -3.06 -12.14
N VAL A 192 -6.92 -2.25 -11.91
CA VAL A 192 -6.57 -1.10 -12.77
C VAL A 192 -5.88 -1.58 -14.03
N GLN A 193 -4.90 -2.48 -13.89
CA GLN A 193 -4.19 -3.04 -15.04
C GLN A 193 -5.12 -3.81 -15.97
N ASN A 194 -6.08 -4.54 -15.40
CA ASN A 194 -6.98 -5.42 -16.13
C ASN A 194 -8.40 -4.84 -16.30
N GLU A 195 -8.54 -3.53 -16.14
CA GLU A 195 -9.84 -2.83 -16.21
C GLU A 195 -10.62 -3.20 -17.47
N GLN A 196 -10.03 -3.07 -18.64
CA GLN A 196 -10.71 -3.31 -19.92
C GLN A 196 -11.19 -4.78 -20.07
N GLU A 197 -10.41 -5.72 -19.59
CA GLU A 197 -10.80 -7.14 -19.59
C GLU A 197 -11.97 -7.39 -18.64
N LEU A 198 -11.91 -6.85 -17.42
CA LEU A 198 -12.98 -6.97 -16.42
C LEU A 198 -14.28 -6.34 -16.94
N LEU A 199 -14.21 -5.13 -17.48
CA LEU A 199 -15.37 -4.44 -18.05
C LEU A 199 -16.00 -5.26 -19.18
N ARG A 200 -15.18 -5.78 -20.10
CA ARG A 200 -15.65 -6.62 -21.22
C ARG A 200 -16.24 -7.95 -20.73
N ARG A 201 -15.54 -8.64 -19.82
CA ARG A 201 -15.92 -9.97 -19.31
C ARG A 201 -17.27 -9.96 -18.62
N PHE A 202 -17.53 -8.96 -17.79
CA PHE A 202 -18.77 -8.81 -17.02
C PHE A 202 -19.78 -7.85 -17.68
N ASN A 203 -19.51 -7.45 -18.92
CA ASN A 203 -20.31 -6.45 -19.63
C ASN A 203 -20.63 -5.23 -18.74
N ALA A 204 -19.63 -4.75 -17.99
CA ALA A 204 -19.77 -3.69 -17.01
C ALA A 204 -19.25 -2.34 -17.53
N LYS A 205 -19.78 -1.24 -16.99
CA LYS A 205 -19.32 0.13 -17.21
C LYS A 205 -18.36 0.62 -16.10
N ALA A 206 -18.40 -0.05 -14.95
CA ALA A 206 -17.49 0.27 -13.85
C ALA A 206 -17.21 -0.98 -13.02
N VAL A 207 -16.06 -0.95 -12.32
CA VAL A 207 -15.61 -1.96 -11.36
C VAL A 207 -15.48 -1.31 -9.99
N VAL A 208 -16.15 -1.87 -8.97
CA VAL A 208 -16.00 -1.43 -7.58
C VAL A 208 -15.28 -2.51 -6.78
N ASN A 209 -14.09 -2.23 -6.31
CA ASN A 209 -13.30 -3.16 -5.49
C ASN A 209 -13.64 -3.01 -4.00
N CYS A 210 -14.33 -4.02 -3.44
CA CYS A 210 -14.74 -4.14 -2.04
C CYS A 210 -14.11 -5.38 -1.37
N ALA A 211 -12.93 -5.81 -1.82
CA ALA A 211 -12.34 -7.10 -1.46
C ALA A 211 -11.72 -7.17 -0.04
N GLY A 212 -11.79 -6.12 0.77
CA GLY A 212 -11.20 -6.09 2.12
C GLY A 212 -9.68 -6.34 2.05
N LEU A 213 -9.13 -7.31 2.81
CA LEU A 213 -7.70 -7.68 2.72
C LEU A 213 -7.31 -8.24 1.36
N GLY A 214 -8.24 -8.79 0.59
CA GLY A 214 -7.99 -9.20 -0.79
C GLY A 214 -7.61 -8.03 -1.72
N SER A 215 -7.84 -6.78 -1.30
CA SER A 215 -7.40 -5.59 -2.04
C SER A 215 -5.88 -5.48 -2.11
N ILE A 216 -5.12 -6.08 -1.19
CA ILE A 216 -3.65 -6.19 -1.30
C ILE A 216 -3.25 -6.74 -2.69
N ALA A 217 -3.86 -7.83 -3.10
CA ALA A 217 -3.57 -8.43 -4.41
C ALA A 217 -4.24 -7.68 -5.58
N THR A 218 -5.50 -7.22 -5.40
CA THR A 218 -6.27 -6.64 -6.50
C THR A 218 -5.94 -5.18 -6.78
N THR A 219 -5.24 -4.49 -5.88
CA THR A 219 -4.80 -3.10 -6.07
C THR A 219 -3.28 -2.92 -6.01
N GLY A 220 -2.57 -3.80 -5.29
CA GLY A 220 -1.16 -3.61 -4.95
C GLY A 220 -0.93 -2.53 -3.88
N ASP A 221 -1.96 -2.20 -3.09
CA ASP A 221 -1.87 -1.20 -2.02
C ASP A 221 -1.03 -1.74 -0.85
N THR A 222 0.21 -1.27 -0.75
CA THR A 222 1.19 -1.67 0.28
C THR A 222 0.93 -1.03 1.64
N SER A 223 0.01 -0.06 1.73
CA SER A 223 -0.41 0.56 2.98
C SER A 223 -1.38 -0.31 3.78
N MET A 224 -1.93 -1.37 3.17
CA MET A 224 -2.88 -2.26 3.83
C MET A 224 -2.21 -3.26 4.77
N TYR A 225 -2.79 -3.44 5.93
CA TYR A 225 -2.36 -4.43 6.91
C TYR A 225 -3.54 -5.01 7.71
N PRO A 226 -3.40 -6.22 8.28
CA PRO A 226 -4.42 -6.78 9.15
C PRO A 226 -4.29 -6.25 10.58
N LEU A 227 -5.43 -5.88 11.18
CA LEU A 227 -5.54 -5.67 12.62
C LEU A 227 -6.40 -6.79 13.19
N ARG A 228 -5.74 -7.80 13.82
CA ARG A 228 -6.43 -8.92 14.41
C ARG A 228 -7.30 -8.47 15.59
N GLY A 229 -8.54 -8.95 15.62
CA GLY A 229 -9.47 -8.79 16.74
C GLY A 229 -10.09 -10.11 17.14
N ALA A 230 -10.48 -10.20 18.39
CA ALA A 230 -11.23 -11.35 18.89
C ALA A 230 -12.41 -10.90 19.75
N LEU A 231 -13.44 -11.72 19.74
CA LEU A 231 -14.64 -11.57 20.55
C LEU A 231 -14.91 -12.88 21.30
N VAL A 232 -15.20 -12.80 22.60
CA VAL A 232 -15.76 -13.91 23.36
C VAL A 232 -17.28 -13.82 23.29
N ARG A 233 -17.96 -14.94 23.09
CA ARG A 233 -19.40 -15.03 22.90
C ARG A 233 -20.04 -15.69 24.12
N VAL A 234 -21.04 -15.03 24.72
CA VAL A 234 -21.81 -15.55 25.83
C VAL A 234 -23.29 -15.53 25.49
N LYS A 235 -24.02 -16.57 25.90
CA LYS A 235 -25.48 -16.66 25.74
C LYS A 235 -26.17 -15.70 26.71
N ASN A 236 -27.03 -14.85 26.24
CA ASN A 236 -27.76 -13.86 27.05
C ASN A 236 -29.03 -14.46 27.65
N LEU A 237 -28.85 -15.46 28.49
CA LEU A 237 -29.98 -16.14 29.14
C LEU A 237 -30.77 -15.14 30.04
N GLY A 238 -32.08 -15.14 29.86
CA GLY A 238 -32.95 -14.21 30.61
C GLY A 238 -32.91 -12.78 30.11
N LYS A 239 -32.22 -12.51 28.99
CA LYS A 239 -32.05 -11.15 28.38
C LYS A 239 -31.51 -10.14 29.38
N VAL A 240 -30.50 -10.54 30.14
CA VAL A 240 -29.95 -9.76 31.27
C VAL A 240 -29.19 -8.54 30.75
N VAL A 241 -28.38 -8.70 29.67
CA VAL A 241 -27.63 -7.59 29.07
C VAL A 241 -28.43 -7.05 27.89
N THR A 242 -28.97 -5.85 28.05
CA THR A 242 -29.80 -5.18 27.02
C THR A 242 -29.14 -3.97 26.39
N GLU A 243 -28.09 -3.44 27.01
CA GLU A 243 -27.33 -2.27 26.52
C GLU A 243 -25.90 -2.62 26.14
N ALA A 244 -25.28 -1.76 25.33
CA ALA A 244 -23.88 -1.84 25.04
C ALA A 244 -23.02 -1.01 25.99
N HIS A 245 -21.83 -1.50 26.32
CA HIS A 245 -20.91 -0.83 27.25
C HIS A 245 -19.52 -0.78 26.67
N CYS A 246 -18.90 0.40 26.62
CA CYS A 246 -17.57 0.64 26.04
C CYS A 246 -16.69 1.45 26.96
N ILE A 247 -15.48 0.97 27.21
CA ILE A 247 -14.33 1.75 27.66
C ILE A 247 -13.32 1.74 26.53
N SER A 248 -13.07 2.89 25.93
CA SER A 248 -12.13 3.00 24.81
C SER A 248 -10.67 2.96 25.29
N HIS A 249 -9.77 2.56 24.41
CA HIS A 249 -8.34 2.64 24.64
C HIS A 249 -7.89 4.11 24.80
N GLU A 250 -7.14 4.41 25.85
CA GLU A 250 -6.51 5.71 26.01
C GLU A 250 -5.20 5.78 25.19
N GLU A 251 -5.02 6.81 24.37
CA GLU A 251 -3.79 7.04 23.58
C GLU A 251 -2.51 7.07 24.43
N SER A 252 -2.62 7.25 25.74
CA SER A 252 -1.50 7.34 26.67
C SER A 252 -1.19 6.05 27.44
N SER A 253 -2.02 5.00 27.35
CA SER A 253 -1.79 3.74 28.06
C SER A 253 -1.04 2.74 27.18
N SER A 254 0.16 2.37 27.60
CA SER A 254 1.00 1.36 26.96
C SER A 254 0.48 -0.08 27.06
N SER A 255 -0.72 -0.29 27.63
CA SER A 255 -1.33 -1.61 27.78
C SER A 255 -2.56 -1.75 26.88
N GLU A 256 -2.48 -2.58 25.85
CA GLU A 256 -3.58 -3.03 24.98
C GLU A 256 -4.75 -3.70 25.74
N GLN A 257 -4.72 -3.71 27.06
CA GLN A 257 -5.46 -4.65 27.90
C GLN A 257 -6.63 -4.05 28.69
N ASP A 258 -6.87 -2.73 28.59
CA ASP A 258 -7.89 -2.03 29.38
C ASP A 258 -9.17 -1.70 28.61
N ILE A 259 -9.34 -2.27 27.43
CA ILE A 259 -10.53 -2.10 26.61
C ILE A 259 -11.65 -2.99 27.13
N VAL A 260 -12.79 -2.39 27.42
CA VAL A 260 -14.06 -3.10 27.66
C VAL A 260 -14.99 -2.83 26.49
N TYR A 261 -15.49 -3.89 25.90
CA TYR A 261 -16.43 -3.82 24.78
C TYR A 261 -17.45 -4.93 24.94
N ILE A 262 -18.63 -4.58 25.42
CA ILE A 262 -19.74 -5.51 25.73
C ILE A 262 -20.93 -5.11 24.88
N VAL A 263 -21.33 -5.95 23.93
CA VAL A 263 -22.38 -5.60 22.95
C VAL A 263 -23.38 -6.73 22.80
N PRO A 264 -24.66 -6.50 23.12
CA PRO A 264 -25.71 -7.48 22.87
C PRO A 264 -26.01 -7.61 21.38
N LYS A 265 -26.01 -8.83 20.88
CA LYS A 265 -26.36 -9.25 19.52
C LYS A 265 -27.82 -9.74 19.49
N GLY A 266 -28.75 -8.82 19.55
CA GLY A 266 -30.13 -9.12 19.81
C GLY A 266 -30.38 -9.47 21.30
N ASP A 267 -31.28 -10.43 21.54
CA ASP A 267 -31.68 -10.81 22.86
C ASP A 267 -30.96 -12.07 23.41
N ASP A 268 -30.35 -12.88 22.52
CA ASP A 268 -29.87 -14.22 22.84
C ASP A 268 -28.34 -14.32 23.03
N LEU A 269 -27.59 -13.33 22.57
CA LEU A 269 -26.15 -13.37 22.55
C LEU A 269 -25.53 -12.03 22.96
N VAL A 270 -24.44 -12.08 23.71
CA VAL A 270 -23.56 -10.91 23.98
C VAL A 270 -22.18 -11.22 23.51
N VAL A 271 -21.53 -10.26 22.87
CA VAL A 271 -20.12 -10.36 22.52
C VAL A 271 -19.28 -9.46 23.42
N LEU A 272 -18.15 -10.00 23.87
CA LEU A 272 -17.20 -9.37 24.76
C LEU A 272 -15.88 -9.20 24.00
N GLY A 273 -15.37 -8.00 23.94
CA GLY A 273 -14.24 -7.71 23.08
C GLY A 273 -13.28 -6.67 23.63
N GLY A 274 -12.37 -6.28 22.76
CA GLY A 274 -11.38 -5.26 23.02
C GLY A 274 -9.97 -5.63 22.57
N LEU A 275 -9.76 -6.77 21.86
CA LEU A 275 -8.45 -7.12 21.34
C LEU A 275 -8.16 -6.37 20.01
N THR A 276 -6.95 -5.78 19.94
CA THR A 276 -6.38 -5.21 18.72
C THR A 276 -4.91 -5.59 18.63
N GLN A 277 -4.54 -6.32 17.59
CA GLN A 277 -3.15 -6.75 17.37
C GLN A 277 -2.76 -6.55 15.91
N GLN A 278 -1.93 -5.58 15.68
CA GLN A 278 -1.47 -5.22 14.35
C GLN A 278 -0.54 -6.29 13.76
N ASP A 279 -0.69 -6.55 12.47
CA ASP A 279 0.12 -7.49 11.68
C ASP A 279 0.09 -8.93 12.17
N GLN A 280 -0.95 -9.31 12.91
CA GLN A 280 -1.17 -10.70 13.35
C GLN A 280 -2.16 -11.37 12.41
N TRP A 281 -1.72 -12.41 11.72
CA TRP A 281 -2.49 -13.12 10.70
C TRP A 281 -3.18 -14.40 11.21
N ASP A 282 -2.66 -14.99 12.28
CA ASP A 282 -3.26 -16.19 12.87
C ASP A 282 -4.61 -15.87 13.51
N THR A 283 -5.66 -16.55 13.06
CA THR A 283 -7.03 -16.40 13.58
C THR A 283 -7.45 -17.55 14.49
N ASN A 284 -6.56 -18.50 14.77
CA ASN A 284 -6.88 -19.65 15.63
C ASN A 284 -6.66 -19.33 17.11
N LEU A 285 -7.51 -18.47 17.67
CA LEU A 285 -7.49 -18.09 19.08
C LEU A 285 -8.57 -18.80 19.89
N SER A 286 -8.25 -19.17 21.13
CA SER A 286 -9.17 -19.78 22.08
C SER A 286 -9.08 -19.09 23.45
N LEU A 287 -9.97 -19.44 24.37
CA LEU A 287 -9.94 -18.97 25.77
C LEU A 287 -8.67 -19.44 26.53
N GLU A 288 -7.94 -20.39 26.00
CA GLU A 288 -6.67 -20.86 26.57
C GLU A 288 -5.55 -19.82 26.35
N VAL A 289 -5.67 -18.98 25.34
CA VAL A 289 -4.71 -17.92 25.05
C VAL A 289 -4.81 -16.84 26.14
N PRO A 290 -3.71 -16.51 26.84
CA PRO A 290 -3.74 -15.64 28.02
C PRO A 290 -4.40 -14.28 27.78
N ILE A 291 -4.14 -13.62 26.64
CA ILE A 291 -4.72 -12.31 26.32
C ILE A 291 -6.25 -12.38 26.13
N ILE A 292 -6.77 -13.47 25.54
CA ILE A 292 -8.22 -13.65 25.37
C ILE A 292 -8.88 -13.86 26.74
N ARG A 293 -8.26 -14.66 27.59
CA ARG A 293 -8.75 -14.89 28.96
C ARG A 293 -8.75 -13.60 29.78
N GLN A 294 -7.71 -12.79 29.65
CA GLN A 294 -7.62 -11.49 30.34
C GLN A 294 -8.70 -10.53 29.86
N MET A 295 -8.91 -10.41 28.56
CA MET A 295 -9.98 -9.60 27.95
C MET A 295 -11.36 -10.04 28.48
N TYR A 296 -11.63 -11.34 28.48
CA TYR A 296 -12.88 -11.92 29.00
C TYR A 296 -13.08 -11.58 30.48
N ASN A 297 -12.07 -11.82 31.31
CA ASN A 297 -12.12 -11.52 32.74
C ASN A 297 -12.35 -10.04 33.02
N GLY A 298 -11.71 -9.14 32.26
CA GLY A 298 -11.93 -7.70 32.35
C GLY A 298 -13.38 -7.29 32.12
N CYS A 299 -14.06 -7.91 31.17
CA CYS A 299 -15.50 -7.69 30.97
C CYS A 299 -16.35 -8.21 32.13
N LEU A 300 -16.00 -9.39 32.69
CA LEU A 300 -16.70 -9.96 33.86
C LEU A 300 -16.48 -9.15 35.15
N GLU A 301 -15.33 -8.52 35.31
CA GLU A 301 -15.03 -7.60 36.40
C GLU A 301 -15.85 -6.33 36.27
N PHE A 302 -15.94 -5.76 35.09
CA PHE A 302 -16.63 -4.51 34.81
C PHE A 302 -18.14 -4.62 34.93
N LEU A 303 -18.75 -5.64 34.30
CA LEU A 303 -20.21 -5.87 34.37
C LEU A 303 -20.51 -7.20 35.07
N GLN A 304 -20.97 -7.13 36.30
CA GLN A 304 -21.13 -8.31 37.17
C GLN A 304 -22.18 -9.30 36.64
N GLU A 305 -23.20 -8.82 35.94
CA GLU A 305 -24.27 -9.63 35.36
C GLU A 305 -23.73 -10.70 34.39
N LEU A 306 -22.60 -10.48 33.78
CA LEU A 306 -21.97 -11.42 32.83
C LEU A 306 -21.48 -12.71 33.48
N ARG A 307 -21.24 -12.70 34.81
CA ARG A 307 -20.67 -13.85 35.53
C ARG A 307 -21.56 -15.08 35.52
N GLU A 308 -22.87 -14.85 35.44
CA GLU A 308 -23.90 -15.93 35.47
C GLU A 308 -24.24 -16.41 34.05
N LEU A 309 -23.71 -15.77 33.00
CA LEU A 309 -24.01 -16.11 31.62
C LEU A 309 -23.03 -17.16 31.08
N PRO A 310 -23.53 -18.27 30.50
CA PRO A 310 -22.66 -19.30 29.94
C PRO A 310 -22.08 -18.87 28.61
N LEU A 311 -20.88 -19.39 28.30
CA LEU A 311 -20.27 -19.25 26.98
C LEU A 311 -21.15 -19.87 25.89
N ASP A 312 -21.00 -19.35 24.64
CA ASP A 312 -21.57 -20.02 23.48
C ASP A 312 -20.77 -21.32 23.24
N GLU A 313 -21.39 -22.46 23.42
CA GLU A 313 -20.74 -23.78 23.32
C GLU A 313 -20.23 -24.09 21.90
N LYS A 314 -20.89 -23.52 20.88
CA LYS A 314 -20.54 -23.79 19.47
C LYS A 314 -19.33 -22.98 19.03
N GLU A 315 -19.22 -21.74 19.49
CA GLU A 315 -18.17 -20.83 19.06
C GLU A 315 -17.89 -19.82 20.19
N PRO A 316 -17.14 -20.25 21.23
CA PRO A 316 -16.89 -19.39 22.40
C PRO A 316 -15.99 -18.21 22.10
N VAL A 317 -15.10 -18.34 21.11
CA VAL A 317 -14.22 -17.26 20.63
C VAL A 317 -14.32 -17.16 19.12
N ARG A 318 -14.49 -15.94 18.65
CA ARG A 318 -14.50 -15.62 17.22
C ARG A 318 -13.43 -14.60 16.93
N THR A 319 -12.55 -14.90 15.98
CA THR A 319 -11.42 -14.06 15.60
C THR A 319 -11.51 -13.61 14.14
N GLY A 320 -11.10 -12.38 13.87
CA GLY A 320 -11.08 -11.86 12.50
C GLY A 320 -10.00 -10.82 12.28
N LEU A 321 -9.70 -10.60 11.00
CA LEU A 321 -8.68 -9.66 10.53
C LEU A 321 -9.35 -8.43 9.96
N ARG A 322 -9.25 -7.30 10.66
CA ARG A 322 -9.76 -6.02 10.19
C ARG A 322 -8.84 -5.48 9.11
N PRO A 323 -9.35 -5.13 7.91
CA PRO A 323 -8.54 -4.56 6.84
C PRO A 323 -8.31 -3.07 7.08
N LEU A 324 -7.12 -2.68 7.54
CA LEU A 324 -6.74 -1.28 7.69
C LEU A 324 -5.80 -0.84 6.57
N THR A 325 -5.83 0.45 6.30
CA THR A 325 -4.80 1.20 5.59
C THR A 325 -4.09 2.14 6.57
N GLU A 326 -2.86 2.52 6.28
CA GLU A 326 -2.07 3.37 7.20
C GLU A 326 -2.69 4.74 7.44
N GLU A 327 -3.32 5.32 6.43
CA GLU A 327 -3.83 6.69 6.52
C GLU A 327 -5.35 6.77 6.67
N ASN A 328 -6.11 6.24 5.72
CA ASN A 328 -7.55 6.48 5.64
C ASN A 328 -8.30 5.32 5.02
N VAL A 329 -9.60 5.26 5.30
CA VAL A 329 -10.54 4.44 4.52
C VAL A 329 -10.49 4.86 3.05
N CYS A 330 -10.30 3.89 2.16
CA CYS A 330 -10.19 4.14 0.72
C CYS A 330 -11.58 4.05 0.05
N VAL A 331 -12.18 5.22 -0.22
CA VAL A 331 -13.45 5.36 -0.95
C VAL A 331 -13.21 6.36 -2.07
N GLU A 332 -12.78 5.87 -3.26
CA GLU A 332 -12.28 6.75 -4.30
C GLU A 332 -12.50 6.17 -5.71
N ARG A 333 -12.61 7.05 -6.72
CA ARG A 333 -12.40 6.67 -8.11
C ARG A 333 -10.92 6.73 -8.44
N VAL A 334 -10.37 5.71 -9.02
CA VAL A 334 -9.05 5.79 -9.65
C VAL A 334 -9.15 6.72 -10.84
N LEU A 335 -8.46 7.85 -10.78
CA LEU A 335 -8.62 8.94 -11.73
C LEU A 335 -8.42 8.46 -13.18
N ASN A 336 -9.30 8.93 -14.07
CA ASN A 336 -9.33 8.58 -15.49
C ASN A 336 -9.48 7.08 -15.79
N THR A 337 -10.11 6.36 -14.88
CA THR A 337 -10.50 4.95 -15.07
C THR A 337 -11.98 4.76 -14.71
N HIS A 338 -12.48 3.54 -14.93
CA HIS A 338 -13.81 3.08 -14.49
C HIS A 338 -13.70 2.21 -13.22
N VAL A 339 -12.57 2.32 -12.49
CA VAL A 339 -12.30 1.57 -11.27
C VAL A 339 -12.56 2.45 -10.05
N PHE A 340 -13.28 1.87 -9.09
CA PHE A 340 -13.60 2.49 -7.80
C PHE A 340 -13.14 1.60 -6.66
N TYR A 341 -12.68 2.21 -5.59
CA TYR A 341 -12.21 1.55 -4.39
C TYR A 341 -13.18 1.80 -3.23
N ASN A 342 -13.49 0.75 -2.47
CA ASN A 342 -14.30 0.82 -1.24
C ASN A 342 -13.78 -0.23 -0.25
N TYR A 343 -12.61 0.02 0.33
CA TYR A 343 -11.92 -0.90 1.24
C TYR A 343 -11.14 -0.17 2.34
N GLY A 344 -10.46 -0.91 3.22
CA GLY A 344 -9.62 -0.33 4.27
C GLY A 344 -10.39 0.19 5.49
N HIS A 345 -11.61 -0.28 5.73
CA HIS A 345 -12.50 0.22 6.79
C HIS A 345 -12.10 -0.16 8.21
N GLY A 346 -11.07 -0.99 8.39
CA GLY A 346 -10.61 -1.43 9.71
C GLY A 346 -11.72 -2.09 10.54
N GLY A 347 -11.86 -1.64 11.78
CA GLY A 347 -12.93 -2.07 12.69
C GLY A 347 -14.28 -1.41 12.46
N SER A 348 -14.36 -0.39 11.61
CA SER A 348 -15.55 0.44 11.41
C SER A 348 -16.37 0.09 10.16
N GLY A 349 -16.09 -1.04 9.50
CA GLY A 349 -16.73 -1.39 8.24
C GLY A 349 -18.26 -1.41 8.27
N VAL A 350 -18.88 -1.90 9.35
CA VAL A 350 -20.34 -1.89 9.51
C VAL A 350 -20.86 -0.46 9.74
N THR A 351 -20.17 0.30 10.58
CA THR A 351 -20.50 1.71 10.92
C THR A 351 -20.45 2.64 9.70
N LEU A 352 -19.53 2.40 8.78
CA LEU A 352 -19.32 3.28 7.62
C LEU A 352 -20.01 2.78 6.35
N SER A 353 -20.49 1.54 6.32
CA SER A 353 -20.87 0.78 5.12
C SER A 353 -21.78 1.53 4.16
N TRP A 354 -22.93 2.01 4.62
CA TRP A 354 -23.91 2.69 3.76
C TRP A 354 -23.43 4.07 3.30
N GLY A 355 -22.70 4.80 4.16
CA GLY A 355 -22.16 6.08 3.79
C GLY A 355 -21.09 5.97 2.71
N CYS A 356 -20.15 5.03 2.85
CA CYS A 356 -19.16 4.74 1.82
C CYS A 356 -19.81 4.29 0.50
N SER A 357 -20.81 3.41 0.59
CA SER A 357 -21.56 2.93 -0.58
C SER A 357 -22.31 4.04 -1.30
N GLN A 358 -22.89 4.98 -0.57
CA GLN A 358 -23.57 6.15 -1.14
C GLN A 358 -22.57 7.08 -1.86
N GLU A 359 -21.37 7.25 -1.32
CA GLU A 359 -20.33 8.03 -1.99
C GLU A 359 -19.83 7.35 -3.26
N ILE A 360 -19.63 6.02 -3.25
CA ILE A 360 -19.30 5.25 -4.48
C ILE A 360 -20.37 5.46 -5.55
N LEU A 361 -21.64 5.38 -5.18
CA LEU A 361 -22.74 5.67 -6.11
C LEU A 361 -22.60 7.07 -6.72
N GLN A 362 -22.34 8.09 -5.90
CA GLN A 362 -22.16 9.47 -6.38
C GLN A 362 -20.96 9.59 -7.34
N LEU A 363 -19.85 8.93 -7.02
CA LEU A 363 -18.67 8.93 -7.88
C LEU A 363 -18.94 8.25 -9.24
N ILE A 364 -19.68 7.13 -9.26
CA ILE A 364 -20.08 6.45 -10.51
C ILE A 364 -21.01 7.35 -11.32
N GLN A 365 -22.02 7.95 -10.70
CA GLN A 365 -22.92 8.86 -11.39
C GLN A 365 -22.17 10.07 -11.98
N LYS A 366 -21.20 10.62 -11.23
CA LYS A 366 -20.34 11.69 -11.73
C LYS A 366 -19.54 11.26 -12.95
N MET A 367 -18.90 10.08 -12.91
CA MET A 367 -18.17 9.51 -14.04
C MET A 367 -19.05 9.38 -15.29
N LEU A 368 -20.23 8.79 -15.16
CA LEU A 368 -21.15 8.60 -16.29
C LEU A 368 -21.65 9.93 -16.85
N HIS A 369 -21.82 10.94 -16.00
CA HIS A 369 -22.18 12.30 -16.44
C HIS A 369 -21.04 12.97 -17.22
N GLU A 370 -19.79 12.81 -16.76
CA GLU A 370 -18.58 13.31 -17.44
C GLU A 370 -18.45 12.67 -18.83
N GLU A 371 -18.69 11.36 -18.95
CA GLU A 371 -18.65 10.65 -20.24
C GLU A 371 -19.77 11.10 -21.22
N ALA A 372 -20.95 11.35 -20.70
CA ALA A 372 -22.06 11.84 -21.51
C ALA A 372 -21.90 13.30 -21.96
N ASN A 373 -21.04 14.07 -21.29
CA ASN A 373 -20.79 15.48 -21.57
C ASN A 373 -19.28 15.77 -21.58
N PRO A 374 -18.54 15.31 -22.61
CA PRO A 374 -17.08 15.45 -22.67
C PRO A 374 -16.60 16.91 -22.64
N ASP A 375 -17.43 17.85 -23.11
CA ASP A 375 -17.12 19.28 -23.13
C ASP A 375 -17.27 19.96 -21.75
N ALA A 376 -17.82 19.26 -20.77
CA ALA A 376 -17.96 19.71 -19.38
C ALA A 376 -16.80 19.29 -18.49
N LEU A 377 -15.62 19.06 -19.06
CA LEU A 377 -14.39 18.78 -18.32
C LEU A 377 -14.24 19.80 -17.19
N ASP A 378 -14.05 19.31 -15.98
CA ASP A 378 -13.85 20.13 -14.79
C ASP A 378 -12.51 20.89 -14.90
N SER A 379 -12.53 21.96 -15.71
CA SER A 379 -11.39 22.86 -15.90
C SER A 379 -11.03 23.62 -14.60
N SER A 380 -11.76 23.39 -13.53
CA SER A 380 -11.58 24.11 -12.26
C SER A 380 -10.38 23.60 -11.43
N LYS A 381 -9.80 22.45 -11.76
CA LYS A 381 -8.70 21.86 -10.97
C LYS A 381 -7.32 22.40 -11.34
N ILE A 382 -7.10 22.77 -12.61
CA ILE A 382 -5.81 23.30 -13.06
C ILE A 382 -5.90 24.83 -13.16
N ASP A 383 -5.09 25.52 -12.39
CA ASP A 383 -4.96 26.97 -12.43
C ASP A 383 -3.90 27.36 -13.48
N ASN A 384 -4.35 27.98 -14.57
CA ASN A 384 -3.48 28.38 -15.68
C ASN A 384 -2.49 29.52 -15.35
N ASN A 385 -2.59 30.12 -14.17
CA ASN A 385 -1.63 31.12 -13.68
C ASN A 385 -0.49 30.49 -12.84
N LYS A 386 -0.55 29.19 -12.60
CA LYS A 386 0.47 28.46 -11.84
C LYS A 386 1.42 27.69 -12.75
N GLN A 387 2.63 27.45 -12.26
CA GLN A 387 3.55 26.52 -12.91
C GLN A 387 2.95 25.11 -12.89
N THR A 388 3.04 24.37 -13.99
CA THR A 388 2.62 22.97 -14.01
C THR A 388 3.84 22.04 -13.98
N VAL A 389 3.79 21.08 -13.08
CA VAL A 389 4.77 20.01 -12.94
C VAL A 389 4.16 18.71 -13.45
N PHE A 390 4.71 18.18 -14.52
CA PHE A 390 4.34 16.89 -15.08
C PHE A 390 5.24 15.81 -14.51
N VAL A 391 4.67 14.89 -13.76
CA VAL A 391 5.36 13.71 -13.22
C VAL A 391 5.13 12.54 -14.16
N LEU A 392 6.22 11.96 -14.71
CA LEU A 392 6.17 10.78 -15.57
C LEU A 392 6.35 9.52 -14.73
N HIS A 393 5.49 8.49 -14.97
CA HIS A 393 5.53 7.25 -14.22
C HIS A 393 5.00 6.05 -15.03
N ASP A 394 5.76 4.97 -15.11
CA ASP A 394 5.39 3.78 -15.89
C ASP A 394 5.35 2.49 -15.06
N MET A 395 6.42 2.15 -14.34
CA MET A 395 6.55 0.78 -13.87
C MET A 395 6.87 0.60 -12.38
N LEU A 396 7.81 1.37 -11.85
CA LEU A 396 8.26 1.18 -10.47
C LEU A 396 7.16 1.55 -9.46
N PRO A 397 7.11 0.91 -8.29
CA PRO A 397 6.23 1.34 -7.21
C PRO A 397 6.49 2.81 -6.89
N TYR A 398 5.42 3.59 -6.81
CA TYR A 398 5.55 5.01 -6.51
C TYR A 398 5.57 5.20 -4.99
N GLU A 399 6.75 5.43 -4.43
CA GLU A 399 7.00 5.57 -3.00
C GLU A 399 7.09 7.04 -2.54
N THR A 400 7.02 8.00 -3.48
CA THR A 400 7.09 9.41 -3.15
C THR A 400 5.74 9.93 -2.68
N ASP A 401 5.75 10.66 -1.56
CA ASP A 401 4.57 11.37 -1.12
C ASP A 401 4.41 12.68 -1.90
N PHE A 402 3.39 12.76 -2.76
CA PHE A 402 3.08 13.97 -3.55
C PHE A 402 2.81 15.21 -2.69
N LYS A 403 2.42 15.02 -1.43
CA LYS A 403 2.24 16.11 -0.48
C LYS A 403 3.48 17.00 -0.36
N HIS A 404 4.66 16.41 -0.39
CA HIS A 404 5.93 17.12 -0.22
C HIS A 404 6.40 17.85 -1.47
N ILE A 405 5.81 17.55 -2.64
CA ILE A 405 6.10 18.28 -3.89
C ILE A 405 4.92 19.15 -4.35
N GLN A 406 3.76 19.04 -3.69
CA GLN A 406 2.64 19.93 -3.91
C GLN A 406 2.91 21.31 -3.29
N SER A 407 2.39 22.37 -3.91
CA SER A 407 2.44 23.74 -3.38
C SER A 407 1.31 24.55 -3.97
N ASP A 408 0.86 25.60 -3.25
CA ASP A 408 -0.18 26.51 -3.72
C ASP A 408 0.18 27.26 -5.00
N ASN A 409 1.46 27.28 -5.40
CA ASN A 409 1.96 27.99 -6.56
C ASN A 409 2.15 27.11 -7.80
N ARG A 410 1.75 25.83 -7.74
CA ARG A 410 1.90 24.89 -8.86
C ARG A 410 0.72 23.93 -9.00
N ASN A 411 0.55 23.43 -10.21
CA ASN A 411 -0.30 22.28 -10.49
C ASN A 411 0.58 21.02 -10.56
N LEU A 412 0.06 19.88 -10.11
CA LEU A 412 0.68 18.57 -10.27
C LEU A 412 -0.12 17.71 -11.23
N VAL A 413 0.50 17.32 -12.34
CA VAL A 413 -0.09 16.46 -13.37
C VAL A 413 0.71 15.16 -13.46
N LEU A 414 0.04 14.03 -13.25
CA LEU A 414 0.65 12.71 -13.43
C LEU A 414 0.38 12.20 -14.85
N LEU A 415 1.43 11.96 -15.63
CA LEU A 415 1.38 11.26 -16.91
C LEU A 415 1.93 9.85 -16.72
N CYS A 416 1.08 8.85 -16.80
CA CYS A 416 1.47 7.48 -16.48
C CYS A 416 0.88 6.46 -17.45
N SER A 417 1.52 5.28 -17.51
CA SER A 417 0.86 4.11 -18.09
C SER A 417 -0.22 3.57 -17.13
N ARG A 418 -1.09 2.71 -17.61
CA ARG A 418 -2.06 2.00 -16.77
C ARG A 418 -1.36 1.16 -15.70
N ARG A 419 -0.23 0.54 -16.06
CA ARG A 419 0.61 -0.21 -15.13
C ARG A 419 1.22 0.73 -14.06
N GLY A 420 1.75 1.87 -14.45
CA GLY A 420 2.25 2.88 -13.52
C GLY A 420 1.16 3.40 -12.57
N LEU A 421 -0.02 3.73 -13.11
CA LEU A 421 -1.14 4.17 -12.29
C LEU A 421 -1.51 3.16 -11.18
N SER A 422 -1.45 1.87 -11.49
CA SER A 422 -1.75 0.81 -10.53
C SER A 422 -0.74 0.68 -9.38
N LYS A 423 0.39 1.37 -9.47
CA LYS A 423 1.44 1.41 -8.44
C LYS A 423 1.35 2.65 -7.55
N VAL A 424 0.57 3.65 -7.95
CA VAL A 424 0.34 4.84 -7.13
C VAL A 424 -0.61 4.50 -6.00
N VAL A 425 -0.18 4.72 -4.77
CA VAL A 425 -1.02 4.52 -3.58
C VAL A 425 -2.24 5.46 -3.64
N PRO A 426 -3.46 4.97 -3.43
CA PRO A 426 -4.69 5.75 -3.61
C PRO A 426 -4.75 7.06 -2.80
N SER A 427 -4.17 7.09 -1.60
CA SER A 427 -4.11 8.30 -0.77
C SER A 427 -3.36 9.46 -1.43
N GLN A 428 -2.50 9.18 -2.41
CA GLN A 428 -1.74 10.18 -3.13
C GLN A 428 -2.55 10.94 -4.18
N TYR A 429 -3.67 10.40 -4.66
CA TYR A 429 -4.51 11.07 -5.67
C TYR A 429 -5.05 12.42 -5.21
N GLN A 430 -5.23 12.63 -3.92
CA GLN A 430 -5.72 13.90 -3.37
C GLN A 430 -4.78 15.09 -3.60
N TYR A 431 -3.50 14.83 -3.88
CA TYR A 431 -2.47 15.84 -4.11
C TYR A 431 -2.24 16.13 -5.60
N LEU A 432 -2.92 15.38 -6.48
CA LEU A 432 -2.81 15.53 -7.93
C LEU A 432 -3.99 16.36 -8.48
N ASP A 433 -3.67 17.35 -9.30
CA ASP A 433 -4.69 18.16 -9.97
C ASP A 433 -5.23 17.45 -11.22
N LEU A 434 -4.38 16.67 -11.91
CA LEU A 434 -4.75 15.86 -13.06
C LEU A 434 -3.94 14.58 -13.11
N VAL A 435 -4.60 13.46 -13.48
CA VAL A 435 -3.95 12.21 -13.86
C VAL A 435 -4.33 11.88 -15.29
N GLN A 436 -3.36 11.61 -16.13
CA GLN A 436 -3.59 11.22 -17.52
C GLN A 436 -2.89 9.90 -17.83
N VAL A 437 -3.68 8.88 -18.19
CA VAL A 437 -3.15 7.60 -18.68
C VAL A 437 -2.76 7.76 -20.14
N VAL A 438 -1.55 7.33 -20.47
CA VAL A 438 -0.98 7.38 -21.82
C VAL A 438 -0.67 5.96 -22.29
N GLU A 439 -1.34 5.52 -23.34
CA GLU A 439 -1.15 4.17 -23.91
C GLU A 439 -1.09 4.23 -25.45
N PRO A 440 -0.11 3.60 -26.08
CA PRO A 440 1.13 3.05 -25.48
C PRO A 440 2.01 4.16 -24.88
N TYR A 441 2.72 3.83 -23.79
CA TYR A 441 3.56 4.76 -23.05
C TYR A 441 4.90 4.98 -23.78
N ASN A 442 4.93 5.94 -24.67
CA ASN A 442 6.07 6.27 -25.52
C ASN A 442 6.15 7.78 -25.80
N LEU A 443 7.27 8.22 -26.34
CA LEU A 443 7.52 9.63 -26.57
C LEU A 443 6.47 10.32 -27.47
N PRO A 444 6.03 9.76 -28.62
CA PRO A 444 5.01 10.41 -29.45
C PRO A 444 3.71 10.68 -28.71
N ASN A 445 3.22 9.69 -27.97
CA ASN A 445 1.96 9.82 -27.24
C ASN A 445 2.07 10.74 -26.02
N LEU A 446 3.20 10.69 -25.30
CA LEU A 446 3.48 11.63 -24.21
C LEU A 446 3.56 13.07 -24.72
N LEU A 447 4.19 13.30 -25.86
CA LEU A 447 4.29 14.62 -26.50
C LEU A 447 2.91 15.14 -26.92
N GLN A 448 2.10 14.29 -27.57
CA GLN A 448 0.74 14.62 -27.95
C GLN A 448 -0.12 14.96 -26.72
N THR A 449 -0.06 14.13 -25.70
CA THR A 449 -0.84 14.33 -24.45
C THR A 449 -0.42 15.61 -23.74
N TYR A 450 0.87 15.88 -23.63
CA TYR A 450 1.37 17.12 -23.05
C TYR A 450 0.84 18.34 -23.82
N GLN A 451 0.94 18.36 -25.17
CA GLN A 451 0.48 19.45 -26.02
C GLN A 451 -1.03 19.66 -25.91
N GLN A 452 -1.80 18.58 -25.82
CA GLN A 452 -3.24 18.64 -25.61
C GLN A 452 -3.58 19.32 -24.27
N ILE A 453 -2.96 18.87 -23.17
CA ILE A 453 -3.16 19.46 -21.83
C ILE A 453 -2.73 20.94 -21.83
N GLN A 454 -1.58 21.25 -22.43
CA GLN A 454 -1.11 22.64 -22.54
C GLN A 454 -2.12 23.55 -23.25
N THR A 455 -2.73 23.04 -24.31
CA THR A 455 -3.71 23.78 -25.11
C THR A 455 -5.07 23.92 -24.35
N ASP A 456 -5.57 22.82 -23.84
CA ASP A 456 -6.90 22.77 -23.19
C ASP A 456 -6.95 23.63 -21.93
N TYR A 457 -5.88 23.62 -21.15
CA TYR A 457 -5.79 24.40 -19.90
C TYR A 457 -5.03 25.72 -20.05
N LYS A 458 -4.50 26.05 -21.23
CA LYS A 458 -3.75 27.29 -21.51
C LYS A 458 -2.60 27.51 -20.52
N LEU A 459 -1.80 26.47 -20.29
CA LEU A 459 -0.74 26.47 -19.29
C LEU A 459 0.38 27.48 -19.63
N LEU A 460 1.11 27.89 -18.59
CA LEU A 460 2.32 28.71 -18.73
C LEU A 460 3.44 27.95 -19.47
N ASP A 461 4.41 28.68 -20.01
CA ASP A 461 5.56 28.09 -20.74
C ASP A 461 6.69 27.61 -19.80
N ASN A 462 6.61 27.87 -18.50
CA ASN A 462 7.65 27.53 -17.51
C ASN A 462 7.42 26.17 -16.82
N ASN A 463 6.75 25.25 -17.51
CA ASN A 463 6.43 23.92 -16.99
C ASN A 463 7.68 23.09 -16.68
N ARG A 464 7.51 22.09 -15.82
CA ARG A 464 8.56 21.12 -15.49
C ARG A 464 8.09 19.70 -15.83
N ILE A 465 9.03 18.89 -16.29
CA ILE A 465 8.83 17.44 -16.47
C ILE A 465 9.81 16.75 -15.53
N VAL A 466 9.30 15.94 -14.63
CA VAL A 466 10.08 15.26 -13.59
C VAL A 466 9.73 13.78 -13.54
N THR A 467 10.64 12.97 -13.07
CA THR A 467 10.38 11.54 -12.85
C THR A 467 11.36 10.96 -11.82
N ASN A 468 10.91 9.91 -11.13
CA ASN A 468 11.75 9.03 -10.30
C ASN A 468 11.66 7.57 -10.78
N ASP A 469 11.13 7.34 -11.97
CA ASP A 469 10.90 6.03 -12.57
C ASP A 469 11.95 5.71 -13.61
N GLU A 470 12.67 4.59 -13.45
CA GLU A 470 13.72 4.10 -14.34
C GLU A 470 13.30 4.09 -15.81
N TYR A 471 12.10 3.62 -16.11
CA TYR A 471 11.57 3.49 -17.47
C TYR A 471 11.15 4.83 -18.08
N SER A 472 10.98 5.85 -17.24
CA SER A 472 10.56 7.20 -17.65
C SER A 472 11.72 8.20 -17.73
N VAL A 473 12.90 7.90 -17.16
CA VAL A 473 14.01 8.85 -17.06
C VAL A 473 14.48 9.35 -18.44
N LEU A 474 14.68 8.44 -19.40
CA LEU A 474 15.10 8.83 -20.77
C LEU A 474 13.95 9.51 -21.53
N LEU A 475 12.71 9.03 -21.38
CA LEU A 475 11.52 9.66 -21.98
C LEU A 475 11.33 11.08 -21.47
N ALA A 476 11.55 11.33 -20.19
CA ALA A 476 11.47 12.67 -19.61
C ALA A 476 12.51 13.61 -20.22
N ALA A 477 13.74 13.14 -20.40
CA ALA A 477 14.80 13.93 -21.04
C ALA A 477 14.49 14.23 -22.52
N GLN A 478 13.98 13.24 -23.28
CA GLN A 478 13.56 13.41 -24.67
C GLN A 478 12.38 14.38 -24.80
N LEU A 479 11.40 14.29 -23.89
CA LEU A 479 10.24 15.19 -23.88
C LEU A 479 10.66 16.63 -23.55
N ARG A 480 11.58 16.83 -22.58
CA ARG A 480 12.15 18.15 -22.28
C ARG A 480 12.88 18.74 -23.47
N GLU A 481 13.63 17.93 -24.22
CA GLU A 481 14.33 18.38 -25.44
C GLU A 481 13.35 18.76 -26.54
N ALA A 482 12.37 17.91 -26.84
CA ALA A 482 11.36 18.16 -27.87
C ALA A 482 10.51 19.44 -27.58
N LEU A 483 10.27 19.74 -26.30
CA LEU A 483 9.50 20.89 -25.86
C LEU A 483 10.36 22.11 -25.48
N ASN A 484 11.68 22.01 -25.60
CA ASN A 484 12.64 23.04 -25.15
C ASN A 484 12.46 23.48 -23.69
N LEU A 485 12.07 22.55 -22.81
CA LEU A 485 11.89 22.78 -21.37
C LEU A 485 13.22 22.61 -20.62
N SER A 486 13.29 23.18 -19.42
CA SER A 486 14.45 23.05 -18.52
C SER A 486 14.64 21.64 -18.00
N GLY A 487 15.89 21.25 -17.75
CA GLY A 487 16.29 19.96 -17.18
C GLY A 487 17.30 19.22 -18.05
N ASP A 488 17.72 18.04 -17.58
CA ASP A 488 18.76 17.25 -18.21
C ASP A 488 18.33 16.71 -19.59
N ARG A 489 19.30 16.56 -20.51
CA ARG A 489 19.09 16.20 -21.90
C ARG A 489 19.37 14.71 -22.16
N PRO A 490 18.86 14.13 -23.26
CA PRO A 490 19.07 12.73 -23.58
C PRO A 490 20.56 12.33 -23.66
N ALA A 491 21.41 13.21 -24.13
CA ALA A 491 22.87 12.95 -24.25
C ALA A 491 23.49 12.66 -22.85
N THR A 492 23.10 13.41 -21.82
CA THR A 492 23.56 13.16 -20.44
C THR A 492 22.88 11.93 -19.84
N ILE A 493 21.56 11.77 -20.03
CA ILE A 493 20.76 10.75 -19.37
C ILE A 493 21.01 9.34 -19.91
N ARG A 494 21.33 9.19 -21.20
CA ARG A 494 21.47 7.87 -21.83
C ARG A 494 22.51 6.97 -21.14
N GLN A 495 23.59 7.54 -20.62
CA GLN A 495 24.61 6.76 -19.88
C GLN A 495 24.12 6.25 -18.51
N PHE A 496 22.96 6.70 -18.04
CA PHE A 496 22.31 6.24 -16.81
C PHE A 496 21.21 5.22 -17.06
N THR A 497 20.87 4.92 -18.30
CA THR A 497 19.78 4.00 -18.67
C THR A 497 20.21 2.87 -19.61
N ASP A 498 21.34 3.04 -20.31
CA ASP A 498 21.87 2.09 -21.29
C ASP A 498 23.27 1.62 -20.82
N LYS A 499 23.36 0.37 -20.39
CA LYS A 499 24.59 -0.23 -19.82
C LYS A 499 25.74 -0.30 -20.82
N SER A 500 25.44 -0.53 -22.10
CA SER A 500 26.46 -0.54 -23.15
C SER A 500 27.00 0.86 -23.42
N TYR A 501 26.10 1.87 -23.39
CA TYR A 501 26.51 3.27 -23.54
C TYR A 501 27.32 3.75 -22.32
N LEU A 502 26.95 3.37 -21.09
CA LEU A 502 27.76 3.65 -19.90
C LEU A 502 29.18 3.13 -20.02
N LYS A 503 29.35 1.87 -20.43
CA LYS A 503 30.68 1.26 -20.60
C LYS A 503 31.51 2.00 -21.68
N SER A 504 30.85 2.41 -22.75
CA SER A 504 31.50 3.23 -23.79
C SER A 504 31.94 4.60 -23.24
N ALA A 505 31.08 5.26 -22.47
CA ALA A 505 31.35 6.55 -21.83
C ALA A 505 32.52 6.51 -20.83
N LEU A 506 32.78 5.35 -20.23
CA LEU A 506 33.86 5.13 -19.25
C LEU A 506 35.12 4.50 -19.88
N LYS A 507 35.16 4.22 -21.19
CA LYS A 507 36.25 3.47 -21.84
C LYS A 507 37.63 4.08 -21.61
N ASN A 508 37.72 5.40 -21.50
CA ASN A 508 38.99 6.13 -21.33
C ASN A 508 39.24 6.50 -19.85
N SER A 509 38.42 6.03 -18.91
CA SER A 509 38.57 6.30 -17.48
C SER A 509 39.33 5.19 -16.77
N LEU A 510 39.67 5.42 -15.52
CA LEU A 510 40.23 4.41 -14.61
C LEU A 510 39.14 3.58 -13.91
N ILE A 511 37.87 3.88 -14.15
CA ILE A 511 36.75 3.17 -13.52
C ILE A 511 36.63 1.77 -14.13
N ARG A 512 36.81 0.76 -13.30
CA ARG A 512 36.66 -0.63 -13.72
C ARG A 512 35.20 -0.99 -13.84
N VAL A 513 34.81 -1.50 -14.99
CA VAL A 513 33.53 -2.14 -15.28
C VAL A 513 33.73 -3.61 -15.59
N PRO A 514 32.73 -4.51 -15.44
CA PRO A 514 32.85 -5.89 -15.86
C PRO A 514 33.16 -6.00 -17.34
N LYS A 515 34.04 -6.94 -17.71
CA LYS A 515 34.20 -7.33 -19.10
C LYS A 515 32.86 -7.80 -19.63
N SER A 516 32.47 -7.37 -20.83
CA SER A 516 31.19 -7.77 -21.41
C SER A 516 31.25 -7.95 -22.92
N LEU A 517 30.36 -8.77 -23.43
CA LEU A 517 30.10 -9.03 -24.83
C LEU A 517 28.62 -8.94 -25.11
N ASN A 518 28.20 -8.23 -26.14
CA ASN A 518 26.81 -8.28 -26.59
C ASN A 518 26.52 -9.65 -27.22
N PHE A 519 25.34 -10.22 -26.99
CA PHE A 519 24.93 -11.47 -27.61
C PHE A 519 24.79 -11.29 -29.13
N ALA A 520 25.77 -11.78 -29.88
CA ALA A 520 25.81 -11.72 -31.34
C ALA A 520 25.02 -12.91 -31.93
N GLN A 521 23.68 -12.81 -31.97
CA GLN A 521 22.78 -13.83 -32.45
C GLN A 521 23.15 -14.41 -33.81
N ASP A 522 23.48 -13.57 -34.77
CA ASP A 522 23.86 -14.00 -36.13
C ASP A 522 25.16 -14.79 -36.15
N GLN A 523 26.14 -14.43 -35.34
CA GLN A 523 27.37 -15.18 -35.19
C GLN A 523 27.12 -16.54 -34.52
N TYR A 524 26.28 -16.56 -33.48
CA TYR A 524 25.88 -17.80 -32.83
C TYR A 524 25.15 -18.74 -33.78
N ARG A 525 24.19 -18.25 -34.60
CA ARG A 525 23.50 -19.07 -35.60
C ARG A 525 24.44 -19.71 -36.61
N LYS A 526 25.49 -18.96 -37.05
CA LYS A 526 26.45 -19.46 -38.05
C LYS A 526 27.41 -20.49 -37.47
N GLU A 527 27.97 -20.23 -36.31
CA GLU A 527 29.03 -21.05 -35.71
C GLU A 527 28.89 -21.21 -34.20
N PRO A 528 27.87 -21.96 -33.71
CA PRO A 528 27.55 -22.04 -32.30
C PRO A 528 28.71 -22.47 -31.40
N VAL A 529 29.45 -23.51 -31.82
CA VAL A 529 30.55 -24.06 -31.02
C VAL A 529 31.72 -23.06 -30.92
N SER A 530 32.07 -22.41 -32.04
CA SER A 530 33.16 -21.41 -32.07
C SER A 530 32.79 -20.20 -31.20
N TYR A 531 31.52 -19.75 -31.29
CA TYR A 531 30.99 -18.64 -30.51
C TYR A 531 31.03 -18.90 -29.02
N LEU A 532 30.55 -20.04 -28.56
CA LEU A 532 30.57 -20.40 -27.12
C LEU A 532 32.00 -20.46 -26.58
N LYS A 533 32.98 -21.03 -27.38
CA LYS A 533 34.38 -21.03 -26.98
C LYS A 533 34.94 -19.62 -26.87
N PHE A 534 34.62 -18.75 -27.84
CA PHE A 534 35.01 -17.34 -27.82
C PHE A 534 34.50 -16.65 -26.55
N VAL A 535 33.21 -16.76 -26.25
CA VAL A 535 32.61 -16.16 -25.06
C VAL A 535 33.32 -16.65 -23.77
N GLN A 536 33.61 -17.94 -23.67
CA GLN A 536 34.34 -18.48 -22.51
C GLN A 536 35.80 -17.99 -22.42
N GLN A 537 36.48 -17.84 -23.54
CA GLN A 537 37.86 -17.31 -23.55
C GLN A 537 37.93 -15.87 -23.06
N GLU A 538 36.93 -15.07 -23.42
CA GLU A 538 36.86 -13.64 -23.03
C GLU A 538 36.34 -13.41 -21.59
N LEU A 539 35.33 -14.15 -21.15
CA LEU A 539 34.62 -13.90 -19.89
C LEU A 539 34.85 -14.94 -18.79
N GLY A 540 35.46 -16.09 -19.15
CA GLY A 540 35.64 -17.20 -18.21
C GLY A 540 34.46 -18.18 -18.19
N ASN A 541 34.51 -19.12 -17.24
CA ASN A 541 33.47 -20.15 -17.14
C ASN A 541 32.19 -19.70 -16.43
N HIS A 542 32.29 -18.69 -15.57
CA HIS A 542 31.17 -18.11 -14.87
C HIS A 542 30.75 -16.81 -15.53
N ILE A 543 29.55 -16.77 -16.06
CA ILE A 543 29.04 -15.66 -16.85
C ILE A 543 27.74 -15.15 -16.23
N PHE A 544 27.57 -13.84 -16.23
CA PHE A 544 26.34 -13.20 -15.83
C PHE A 544 25.66 -12.59 -17.06
N ILE A 545 24.46 -13.05 -17.38
CA ILE A 545 23.67 -12.55 -18.50
C ILE A 545 22.61 -11.58 -17.99
N LYS A 546 22.46 -10.44 -18.66
CA LYS A 546 21.41 -9.46 -18.37
C LYS A 546 20.95 -8.73 -19.63
N PRO A 547 19.71 -8.20 -19.67
CA PRO A 547 19.30 -7.26 -20.72
C PRO A 547 20.17 -6.01 -20.73
N VAL A 548 20.38 -5.42 -21.91
CA VAL A 548 21.12 -4.16 -22.06
C VAL A 548 20.39 -3.02 -21.36
N THR A 549 19.05 -3.00 -21.43
CA THR A 549 18.18 -2.04 -20.76
C THR A 549 17.29 -2.74 -19.74
N GLY A 550 16.71 -2.02 -18.78
CA GLY A 550 15.81 -2.56 -17.77
C GLY A 550 16.42 -2.60 -16.36
N ALA A 551 15.59 -2.92 -15.37
CA ALA A 551 15.88 -2.90 -13.94
C ALA A 551 15.30 -4.14 -13.21
N GLY A 552 15.53 -4.25 -11.87
CA GLY A 552 14.89 -5.24 -11.02
C GLY A 552 15.33 -6.69 -11.22
N SER A 553 16.51 -6.92 -11.77
CA SER A 553 17.05 -8.27 -12.07
C SER A 553 16.14 -9.12 -12.97
N GLU A 554 15.22 -8.50 -13.70
CA GLU A 554 14.35 -9.19 -14.64
C GLU A 554 15.16 -9.83 -15.75
N LYS A 555 14.87 -11.10 -16.11
CA LYS A 555 15.54 -11.88 -17.15
C LYS A 555 17.07 -12.02 -16.99
N THR A 556 17.61 -11.74 -15.82
CA THR A 556 19.02 -12.02 -15.54
C THR A 556 19.27 -13.52 -15.37
N ARG A 557 20.48 -13.99 -15.69
CA ARG A 557 20.84 -15.40 -15.56
C ARG A 557 22.31 -15.59 -15.17
N ARG A 558 22.55 -16.42 -14.16
CA ARG A 558 23.89 -16.95 -13.87
C ARG A 558 24.13 -18.18 -14.70
N ILE A 559 25.30 -18.27 -15.35
CA ILE A 559 25.75 -19.40 -16.14
C ILE A 559 27.01 -19.96 -15.47
N HIS A 560 27.02 -21.24 -15.21
CA HIS A 560 28.13 -21.96 -14.56
C HIS A 560 28.81 -22.96 -15.49
N THR A 561 28.14 -23.38 -16.55
CA THR A 561 28.62 -24.40 -17.50
C THR A 561 28.39 -23.96 -18.96
N VAL A 562 29.17 -24.55 -19.88
CA VAL A 562 28.99 -24.34 -21.33
C VAL A 562 27.61 -24.81 -21.80
N ASP A 563 27.13 -25.93 -21.22
CA ASP A 563 25.85 -26.49 -21.60
C ASP A 563 24.69 -25.56 -21.21
N GLU A 564 24.77 -24.91 -20.03
CA GLU A 564 23.84 -23.86 -19.63
C GLU A 564 23.90 -22.64 -20.56
N LEU A 565 25.11 -22.19 -20.94
CA LEU A 565 25.28 -21.09 -21.90
C LEU A 565 24.66 -21.44 -23.25
N LYS A 566 24.92 -22.67 -23.71
CA LYS A 566 24.35 -23.16 -24.97
C LYS A 566 22.82 -23.18 -24.90
N ALA A 567 22.25 -23.78 -23.88
CA ALA A 567 20.79 -23.87 -23.68
C ALA A 567 20.14 -22.47 -23.64
N TRP A 568 20.81 -21.52 -22.96
CA TRP A 568 20.33 -20.14 -22.91
C TRP A 568 20.41 -19.47 -24.30
N CYS A 569 21.50 -19.62 -25.03
CA CYS A 569 21.65 -19.06 -26.39
C CYS A 569 20.60 -19.67 -27.35
N ASP A 570 20.41 -21.00 -27.31
CA ASP A 570 19.41 -21.68 -28.14
C ASP A 570 17.98 -21.14 -27.89
N SER A 571 17.66 -20.79 -26.63
CA SER A 571 16.35 -20.29 -26.26
C SER A 571 16.14 -18.79 -26.59
N ASN A 572 17.22 -18.01 -26.78
CA ASN A 572 17.16 -16.56 -26.96
C ASN A 572 17.70 -16.08 -28.33
N VAL A 573 18.10 -16.98 -29.20
CA VAL A 573 18.71 -16.64 -30.52
C VAL A 573 17.74 -15.88 -31.45
N ASP A 574 16.44 -16.00 -31.25
CA ASP A 574 15.39 -15.34 -31.99
C ASP A 574 14.66 -14.25 -31.16
N SER A 575 15.23 -13.85 -30.04
CA SER A 575 14.67 -12.78 -29.21
C SER A 575 14.89 -11.42 -29.86
N ASP A 576 13.89 -10.55 -29.80
CA ASP A 576 14.01 -9.13 -30.19
C ASP A 576 14.73 -8.29 -29.11
N GLU A 577 14.94 -8.85 -27.92
CA GLU A 577 15.58 -8.18 -26.80
C GLU A 577 17.11 -8.33 -26.88
N GLU A 578 17.81 -7.24 -26.64
CA GLU A 578 19.27 -7.23 -26.62
C GLU A 578 19.81 -7.63 -25.26
N PHE A 579 20.74 -8.60 -25.24
CA PHE A 579 21.38 -9.10 -24.02
C PHE A 579 22.90 -8.88 -24.08
N GLU A 580 23.49 -8.70 -22.90
CA GLU A 580 24.94 -8.73 -22.70
C GLU A 580 25.36 -9.86 -21.77
N PHE A 581 26.48 -10.48 -22.12
CA PHE A 581 27.23 -11.44 -21.29
C PHE A 581 28.32 -10.68 -20.57
N ASN A 582 28.39 -10.86 -19.24
CA ASN A 582 29.38 -10.21 -18.40
C ASN A 582 30.22 -11.23 -17.65
N GLU A 583 31.48 -10.90 -17.34
CA GLU A 583 32.25 -11.64 -16.37
C GLU A 583 31.51 -11.67 -15.04
N PHE A 584 31.55 -12.79 -14.33
CA PHE A 584 30.91 -12.91 -13.02
C PHE A 584 31.82 -12.30 -11.94
N ILE A 585 31.32 -11.27 -11.26
CA ILE A 585 32.04 -10.59 -10.18
C ILE A 585 31.69 -11.21 -8.84
N LYS A 586 32.70 -11.70 -8.12
CA LYS A 586 32.56 -12.17 -6.76
C LYS A 586 33.03 -11.09 -5.78
N GLY A 587 32.15 -10.66 -4.87
CA GLY A 587 32.45 -9.60 -3.94
C GLY A 587 31.24 -9.13 -3.14
N GLN A 588 31.43 -8.12 -2.34
CA GLN A 588 30.35 -7.46 -1.59
C GLN A 588 29.75 -6.35 -2.43
N LEU A 589 28.45 -6.41 -2.69
CA LEU A 589 27.70 -5.39 -3.39
C LEU A 589 27.34 -4.23 -2.45
N TYR A 590 27.53 -3.02 -2.92
CA TYR A 590 27.13 -1.77 -2.28
C TYR A 590 26.26 -0.94 -3.22
N ASN A 591 25.31 -0.24 -2.61
CA ASN A 591 24.52 0.79 -3.26
C ASN A 591 24.86 2.13 -2.62
N THR A 592 25.10 3.15 -3.44
CA THR A 592 25.38 4.50 -2.98
C THR A 592 24.47 5.50 -3.68
N SER A 593 24.07 6.53 -2.96
CA SER A 593 23.24 7.61 -3.50
C SER A 593 23.94 8.94 -3.29
N VAL A 594 24.09 9.70 -4.37
CA VAL A 594 24.69 11.04 -4.38
C VAL A 594 23.62 12.05 -4.73
N VAL A 595 23.34 12.97 -3.82
CA VAL A 595 22.43 14.10 -4.08
C VAL A 595 23.21 15.21 -4.75
N ILE A 596 22.74 15.65 -5.92
CA ILE A 596 23.35 16.73 -6.72
C ILE A 596 22.43 17.96 -6.66
N LYS A 597 23.02 19.10 -6.27
CA LYS A 597 22.36 20.41 -6.26
C LYS A 597 23.21 21.40 -7.06
N ASN A 598 22.65 21.95 -8.13
CA ASN A 598 23.35 22.87 -9.04
C ASN A 598 24.67 22.31 -9.63
N GLY A 599 24.70 21.02 -9.92
CA GLY A 599 25.88 20.33 -10.46
C GLY A 599 26.96 20.01 -9.43
N GLN A 600 26.69 20.17 -8.14
CA GLN A 600 27.62 19.84 -7.06
C GLN A 600 27.03 18.79 -6.12
N PRO A 601 27.78 17.74 -5.75
CA PRO A 601 27.38 16.82 -4.70
C PRO A 601 27.20 17.57 -3.37
N CYS A 602 26.07 17.30 -2.70
CA CYS A 602 25.75 17.97 -1.41
C CYS A 602 25.34 17.00 -0.30
N TYR A 603 25.04 15.73 -0.62
CA TYR A 603 24.79 14.68 0.36
C TYR A 603 25.17 13.33 -0.23
N PHE A 604 25.64 12.41 0.62
CA PHE A 604 26.06 11.07 0.26
C PHE A 604 25.48 10.06 1.24
N ALA A 605 24.87 9.01 0.70
CA ALA A 605 24.32 7.90 1.43
C ALA A 605 24.87 6.58 0.86
N ALA A 606 25.14 5.61 1.73
CA ALA A 606 25.65 4.30 1.32
C ALA A 606 24.98 3.18 2.10
N CYS A 607 24.70 2.08 1.44
CA CYS A 607 24.23 0.87 2.08
C CYS A 607 24.91 -0.38 1.49
N LYS A 608 24.94 -1.43 2.30
CA LYS A 608 25.57 -2.70 2.01
C LYS A 608 24.50 -3.76 1.80
N HIS A 609 24.56 -4.46 0.66
CA HIS A 609 23.62 -5.54 0.39
C HIS A 609 23.90 -6.77 1.24
N TYR A 610 22.85 -7.46 1.66
CA TYR A 610 22.93 -8.78 2.28
C TYR A 610 23.43 -9.82 1.28
N ARG A 611 22.84 -9.82 0.10
CA ARG A 611 23.16 -10.65 -1.06
C ARG A 611 23.01 -9.87 -2.35
N PRO A 612 23.62 -10.29 -3.46
CA PRO A 612 23.34 -9.71 -4.78
C PRO A 612 21.87 -9.84 -5.16
N ASN A 613 21.33 -8.79 -5.79
CA ASN A 613 19.91 -8.65 -6.10
C ASN A 613 19.35 -9.78 -6.99
N ASP A 614 20.17 -10.32 -7.90
CA ASP A 614 19.77 -11.40 -8.78
C ASP A 614 19.48 -12.74 -8.05
N GLU A 615 19.93 -12.90 -6.81
CA GLU A 615 19.58 -14.09 -6.01
C GLU A 615 18.09 -14.14 -5.62
N PHE A 616 17.40 -13.00 -5.69
CA PHE A 616 15.97 -12.92 -5.37
C PHE A 616 15.10 -13.81 -6.27
N ILE A 617 15.37 -13.85 -7.56
CA ILE A 617 14.62 -14.70 -8.51
C ILE A 617 14.91 -16.20 -8.34
N TYR A 618 15.92 -16.55 -7.55
CA TYR A 618 16.20 -17.91 -7.13
C TYR A 618 15.69 -18.23 -5.72
N GLY A 619 14.81 -17.40 -5.17
CA GLY A 619 14.15 -17.61 -3.89
C GLY A 619 14.93 -17.12 -2.67
N ALA A 620 16.07 -16.44 -2.87
CA ALA A 620 16.82 -15.86 -1.77
C ALA A 620 16.18 -14.54 -1.29
N ARG A 621 16.26 -14.30 0.02
CA ARG A 621 15.94 -13.00 0.60
C ARG A 621 17.10 -12.06 0.37
N ILE A 622 16.80 -10.83 0.06
CA ILE A 622 17.79 -9.77 -0.15
C ILE A 622 17.42 -8.55 0.71
N GLY A 623 18.34 -7.65 0.88
CA GLY A 623 18.10 -6.44 1.65
C GLY A 623 19.37 -5.61 1.79
N ASN A 624 19.24 -4.45 2.40
CA ASN A 624 20.32 -3.51 2.62
C ASN A 624 20.36 -3.08 4.08
N ILE A 625 21.58 -2.78 4.55
CA ILE A 625 21.84 -2.13 5.84
C ILE A 625 22.66 -0.87 5.60
N VAL A 626 22.41 0.21 6.32
CA VAL A 626 23.16 1.48 6.20
C VAL A 626 24.65 1.26 6.48
N VAL A 627 25.50 1.93 5.71
CA VAL A 627 26.93 2.09 6.00
C VAL A 627 27.12 3.41 6.73
N ARG A 628 27.74 3.35 7.91
CA ARG A 628 27.91 4.52 8.77
C ARG A 628 29.13 5.36 8.35
N GLU A 629 29.14 6.64 8.67
CA GLU A 629 30.27 7.53 8.36
C GLU A 629 31.60 7.05 9.00
N GLU A 630 31.53 6.39 10.16
CA GLU A 630 32.66 5.81 10.86
C GLU A 630 33.11 4.45 10.35
N ASP A 631 32.35 3.80 9.47
CA ASP A 631 32.73 2.51 8.90
C ASP A 631 33.95 2.68 7.96
N PRO A 632 34.93 1.74 8.00
CA PRO A 632 36.20 1.89 7.26
C PRO A 632 36.03 2.05 5.75
N GLU A 633 34.96 1.45 5.22
CA GLU A 633 34.65 1.50 3.77
C GLU A 633 33.99 2.80 3.33
N PHE A 634 33.36 3.60 4.22
CA PHE A 634 32.56 4.75 3.83
C PHE A 634 33.31 5.74 2.94
N GLN A 635 34.52 6.12 3.33
CA GLN A 635 35.34 7.05 2.54
C GLN A 635 35.73 6.49 1.17
N LYS A 636 35.98 5.19 1.09
CA LYS A 636 36.29 4.50 -0.17
C LYS A 636 35.08 4.47 -1.10
N LEU A 637 33.88 4.22 -0.55
CA LEU A 637 32.65 4.23 -1.30
C LEU A 637 32.36 5.64 -1.87
N TRP A 638 32.53 6.68 -1.05
CA TRP A 638 32.41 8.07 -1.48
C TRP A 638 33.41 8.44 -2.58
N GLN A 639 34.69 8.12 -2.39
CA GLN A 639 35.73 8.40 -3.37
C GLN A 639 35.40 7.75 -4.71
N PHE A 640 35.07 6.47 -4.72
CA PHE A 640 34.75 5.77 -5.97
C PHE A 640 33.50 6.33 -6.64
N SER A 641 32.45 6.66 -5.88
CA SER A 641 31.24 7.28 -6.43
C SER A 641 31.55 8.64 -7.06
N SER A 642 32.36 9.46 -6.41
CA SER A 642 32.79 10.76 -6.90
C SER A 642 33.64 10.64 -8.16
N GLU A 643 34.63 9.73 -8.19
CA GLU A 643 35.48 9.45 -9.35
C GLU A 643 34.64 8.93 -10.52
N THR A 644 33.65 8.07 -10.26
CA THR A 644 32.74 7.57 -11.29
C THR A 644 31.97 8.72 -11.95
N LEU A 645 31.35 9.60 -11.16
CA LEU A 645 30.61 10.74 -11.71
C LEU A 645 31.51 11.68 -12.53
N GLN A 646 32.72 11.96 -12.05
CA GLN A 646 33.67 12.82 -12.75
C GLN A 646 34.21 12.20 -14.06
N SER A 647 34.17 10.86 -14.16
CA SER A 647 34.66 10.12 -15.32
C SER A 647 33.65 9.96 -16.46
N LEU A 648 32.37 10.33 -16.23
CA LEU A 648 31.31 10.22 -17.23
C LEU A 648 31.54 11.24 -18.38
N GLU A 649 31.64 10.77 -19.62
CA GLU A 649 31.96 11.58 -20.78
C GLU A 649 30.99 12.76 -21.01
N HIS A 650 29.69 12.51 -20.74
CA HIS A 650 28.64 13.51 -20.96
C HIS A 650 28.17 14.19 -19.65
N GLY A 651 29.03 14.13 -18.61
CA GLY A 651 28.71 14.67 -17.29
C GLY A 651 27.57 13.92 -16.60
N TYR A 652 26.95 14.52 -15.61
CA TYR A 652 25.85 13.94 -14.84
C TYR A 652 24.74 14.98 -14.60
N PRO A 653 23.51 14.54 -14.19
CA PRO A 653 22.40 15.43 -13.89
C PRO A 653 22.78 16.55 -12.93
N ARG A 654 22.33 17.78 -13.24
CA ARG A 654 22.67 18.95 -12.44
C ARG A 654 21.89 19.01 -11.12
N ASN A 655 20.72 18.36 -11.08
CA ASN A 655 19.82 18.40 -9.92
C ASN A 655 19.08 17.07 -9.80
N GLY A 656 19.15 16.46 -8.62
CA GLY A 656 18.50 15.20 -8.31
C GLY A 656 19.39 14.23 -7.54
N VAL A 657 19.00 12.99 -7.49
CA VAL A 657 19.75 11.89 -6.86
C VAL A 657 20.30 10.99 -7.96
N ILE A 658 21.54 10.56 -7.78
CA ILE A 658 22.17 9.55 -8.64
C ILE A 658 22.43 8.33 -7.78
N ASN A 659 21.97 7.18 -8.23
CA ASN A 659 22.20 5.90 -7.61
C ASN A 659 23.33 5.16 -8.31
N ILE A 660 24.25 4.54 -7.55
CA ILE A 660 25.43 3.86 -8.07
C ILE A 660 25.60 2.52 -7.40
N ASP A 661 25.58 1.45 -8.17
CA ASP A 661 25.79 0.08 -7.70
C ASP A 661 27.18 -0.43 -8.13
N PHE A 662 27.93 -0.97 -7.18
CA PHE A 662 29.24 -1.54 -7.47
C PHE A 662 29.64 -2.62 -6.46
N PHE A 663 30.50 -3.54 -6.91
CA PHE A 663 31.12 -4.51 -6.05
C PHE A 663 32.45 -4.03 -5.47
N LEU A 664 32.72 -4.33 -4.21
CA LEU A 664 34.11 -4.47 -3.74
C LEU A 664 34.51 -5.93 -3.91
N GLN A 665 35.41 -6.17 -4.88
CA GLN A 665 35.82 -7.52 -5.28
C GLN A 665 36.39 -8.31 -4.10
N GLU A 666 36.06 -9.58 -3.99
CA GLU A 666 36.63 -10.47 -2.99
C GLU A 666 38.16 -10.55 -3.13
N GLY A 667 38.88 -10.43 -2.03
CA GLY A 667 40.37 -10.45 -1.99
C GLY A 667 40.98 -9.07 -2.24
N SER A 668 40.93 -8.53 -3.44
CA SER A 668 41.56 -7.25 -3.81
C SER A 668 40.90 -6.04 -3.16
N LYS A 669 39.60 -6.13 -2.87
CA LYS A 669 38.74 -5.00 -2.45
C LYS A 669 38.67 -3.87 -3.45
N GLU A 670 39.03 -4.11 -4.72
CA GLU A 670 38.88 -3.12 -5.80
C GLU A 670 37.41 -2.90 -6.12
N PRO A 671 36.96 -1.64 -6.29
CA PRO A 671 35.60 -1.36 -6.70
C PRO A 671 35.40 -1.63 -8.21
N ILE A 672 34.29 -2.27 -8.53
CA ILE A 672 33.89 -2.60 -9.91
C ILE A 672 32.47 -2.08 -10.13
N LEU A 673 32.34 -1.08 -10.97
CA LEU A 673 31.06 -0.45 -11.26
C LEU A 673 30.11 -1.40 -11.99
N MET A 674 28.89 -1.52 -11.48
CA MET A 674 27.85 -2.36 -12.11
C MET A 674 26.83 -1.54 -12.86
N GLU A 675 26.36 -0.44 -12.24
CA GLU A 675 25.28 0.39 -12.77
C GLU A 675 25.33 1.80 -12.18
N VAL A 676 24.86 2.77 -12.96
CA VAL A 676 24.49 4.12 -12.48
C VAL A 676 23.08 4.43 -12.95
N ALA A 677 22.27 5.07 -12.11
CA ALA A 677 20.91 5.47 -12.44
C ALA A 677 20.65 6.93 -12.06
N ALA A 678 20.04 7.70 -12.95
CA ALA A 678 19.69 9.10 -12.71
C ALA A 678 18.32 9.21 -12.01
N ARG A 679 18.20 8.53 -10.88
CA ARG A 679 17.03 8.50 -10.00
C ARG A 679 17.44 8.16 -8.57
N SER A 680 16.51 8.31 -7.64
CA SER A 680 16.71 7.79 -6.30
C SER A 680 16.78 6.25 -6.30
N PRO A 681 17.39 5.65 -5.27
CA PRO A 681 17.46 4.20 -5.17
C PRO A 681 16.06 3.58 -5.07
N GLY A 682 15.91 2.38 -5.62
CA GLY A 682 14.68 1.61 -5.56
C GLY A 682 14.40 1.00 -4.19
N GLU A 683 13.29 0.27 -4.12
CA GLU A 683 12.87 -0.48 -2.95
C GLU A 683 12.69 0.39 -1.71
N LEU A 684 13.13 -0.09 -0.57
CA LEU A 684 13.00 0.57 0.73
C LEU A 684 14.23 1.39 1.14
N VAL A 685 15.19 1.61 0.23
CA VAL A 685 16.44 2.32 0.54
C VAL A 685 16.18 3.78 0.94
N SER A 686 15.31 4.49 0.21
CA SER A 686 14.96 5.88 0.57
C SER A 686 14.34 5.94 1.98
N LYS A 687 13.49 4.97 2.32
CA LYS A 687 12.88 4.86 3.65
C LYS A 687 13.89 4.60 4.76
N MET A 688 14.94 3.82 4.47
CA MET A 688 16.05 3.63 5.42
C MET A 688 16.72 4.95 5.79
N PHE A 689 17.06 5.79 4.81
CA PHE A 689 17.74 7.06 5.06
C PHE A 689 16.82 8.11 5.69
N GLU A 690 15.53 8.07 5.39
CA GLU A 690 14.53 8.88 6.09
C GLU A 690 14.46 8.52 7.59
N ILE A 691 14.51 7.24 7.93
CA ILE A 691 14.56 6.77 9.32
C ILE A 691 15.90 7.15 9.96
N TYR A 692 17.02 6.87 9.29
CA TYR A 692 18.37 7.03 9.83
C TYR A 692 18.71 8.49 10.06
N GLN A 693 18.61 9.34 9.04
CA GLN A 693 19.10 10.72 9.05
C GLN A 693 18.02 11.76 8.78
N GLY A 694 16.78 11.36 8.49
CA GLY A 694 15.69 12.27 8.14
C GLY A 694 15.67 12.69 6.66
N VAL A 695 16.42 12.00 5.80
CA VAL A 695 16.57 12.37 4.37
C VAL A 695 15.75 11.43 3.49
N CYS A 696 14.65 11.92 2.93
CA CYS A 696 13.86 11.20 1.92
C CYS A 696 14.44 11.46 0.52
N LEU A 697 15.19 10.48 -0.02
CA LEU A 697 15.86 10.61 -1.30
C LEU A 697 14.87 10.73 -2.47
N ASN A 698 13.71 10.08 -2.39
CA ASN A 698 12.68 10.12 -3.42
C ASN A 698 12.12 11.55 -3.58
N GLU A 699 11.79 12.19 -2.47
CA GLU A 699 11.25 13.55 -2.45
C GLU A 699 12.29 14.57 -2.90
N LEU A 700 13.52 14.47 -2.38
CA LEU A 700 14.62 15.33 -2.79
C LEU A 700 14.87 15.25 -4.30
N HIS A 701 14.82 14.03 -4.87
CA HIS A 701 15.03 13.85 -6.30
C HIS A 701 14.02 14.63 -7.13
N LEU A 702 12.75 14.59 -6.80
CA LEU A 702 11.71 15.33 -7.52
C LEU A 702 11.77 16.84 -7.24
N GLN A 703 11.93 17.25 -5.98
CA GLN A 703 12.05 18.67 -5.60
C GLN A 703 13.19 19.35 -6.37
N LEU A 704 14.34 18.71 -6.44
CA LEU A 704 15.50 19.25 -7.16
C LEU A 704 15.28 19.35 -8.68
N GLN A 705 14.57 18.41 -9.29
CA GLN A 705 14.17 18.50 -10.71
C GLN A 705 13.13 19.60 -10.95
N ILE A 706 12.23 19.85 -10.04
CA ILE A 706 11.23 20.94 -10.11
C ILE A 706 11.97 22.29 -10.09
N GLY A 707 13.08 22.37 -9.39
CA GLY A 707 13.83 23.61 -9.14
C GLY A 707 13.62 24.15 -7.73
N ASP A 708 13.02 23.35 -6.85
CA ASP A 708 13.05 23.60 -5.42
C ASP A 708 14.43 23.15 -4.92
N PHE A 709 15.06 23.96 -4.10
CA PHE A 709 16.38 23.64 -3.57
C PHE A 709 16.34 23.62 -2.05
N PRO A 710 15.65 22.62 -1.45
CA PRO A 710 15.56 22.54 -0.01
C PRO A 710 16.94 22.38 0.62
N ASP A 711 17.10 22.90 1.84
CA ASP A 711 18.27 22.59 2.65
C ASP A 711 18.12 21.18 3.20
N ILE A 712 19.19 20.39 3.10
CA ILE A 712 19.21 19.03 3.65
C ILE A 712 19.54 19.16 5.14
N ILE A 713 18.50 19.05 5.97
CA ILE A 713 18.62 19.14 7.42
C ILE A 713 18.63 17.71 7.97
N LEU A 714 19.78 17.27 8.47
CA LEU A 714 19.87 15.97 9.13
C LEU A 714 19.26 16.06 10.54
N LYS A 715 18.65 14.97 10.98
CA LYS A 715 18.27 14.78 12.38
C LYS A 715 19.47 14.98 13.31
N ASP A 716 19.23 15.35 14.55
CA ASP A 716 20.29 15.32 15.57
C ASP A 716 20.85 13.90 15.69
N LYS A 717 22.19 13.76 15.83
CA LYS A 717 22.85 12.45 15.95
C LYS A 717 22.31 11.62 17.11
N ASN A 718 21.79 12.23 18.16
CA ASN A 718 21.15 11.55 19.28
C ASN A 718 19.78 10.93 18.91
N GLU A 719 19.15 11.39 17.83
CA GLU A 719 17.88 10.89 17.31
C GLU A 719 18.07 9.83 16.21
N TRP A 720 19.30 9.59 15.77
CA TRP A 720 19.59 8.63 14.72
C TRP A 720 19.22 7.22 15.15
N LYS A 721 18.42 6.57 14.30
CA LYS A 721 18.21 5.15 14.35
C LYS A 721 18.85 4.55 13.10
N TYR A 722 19.88 3.73 13.28
CA TYR A 722 20.40 2.94 12.18
C TYR A 722 19.26 2.11 11.58
N SER A 723 19.30 1.87 10.29
CA SER A 723 18.20 1.18 9.61
C SER A 723 18.69 0.15 8.60
N ALA A 724 17.85 -0.84 8.38
CA ALA A 724 18.04 -1.90 7.41
C ALA A 724 16.68 -2.29 6.82
N TYR A 725 16.68 -2.95 5.65
CA TYR A 725 15.49 -3.61 5.17
C TYR A 725 15.80 -5.00 4.64
N SER A 726 14.77 -5.85 4.61
CA SER A 726 14.77 -7.15 3.97
C SER A 726 13.52 -7.30 3.11
N ILE A 727 13.66 -7.86 1.91
CA ILE A 727 12.54 -8.26 1.06
C ILE A 727 12.57 -9.75 0.79
N HIS A 728 11.38 -10.35 0.79
CA HIS A 728 11.17 -11.78 0.67
C HIS A 728 10.46 -12.09 -0.63
N PRO A 729 10.96 -13.04 -1.44
CA PRO A 729 10.32 -13.43 -2.68
C PRO A 729 9.03 -14.24 -2.43
N LYS A 730 8.13 -14.24 -3.39
CA LYS A 730 6.97 -15.13 -3.42
C LYS A 730 7.41 -16.57 -3.70
N GLN A 731 6.76 -17.52 -3.03
CA GLN A 731 6.97 -18.97 -3.20
C GLN A 731 5.70 -19.57 -3.81
N ASP A 732 5.86 -20.51 -4.74
CA ASP A 732 4.73 -21.19 -5.36
C ASP A 732 3.84 -21.92 -4.34
N GLY A 733 2.52 -21.79 -4.51
CA GLY A 733 1.52 -22.45 -3.68
C GLY A 733 0.52 -21.49 -3.03
N VAL A 734 -0.34 -22.04 -2.18
CA VAL A 734 -1.34 -21.28 -1.41
C VAL A 734 -0.74 -20.90 -0.05
N VAL A 735 -0.82 -19.63 0.32
CA VAL A 735 -0.32 -19.11 1.61
C VAL A 735 -1.13 -19.70 2.76
N THR A 736 -0.47 -20.45 3.63
CA THR A 736 -1.09 -21.18 4.75
C THR A 736 -0.81 -20.59 6.12
N ALA A 737 0.31 -19.86 6.26
CA ALA A 737 0.67 -19.15 7.48
C ALA A 737 1.45 -17.87 7.15
N ILE A 738 1.25 -16.84 7.96
CA ILE A 738 2.00 -15.58 7.94
C ILE A 738 2.30 -15.21 9.39
N GLU A 739 3.58 -14.94 9.69
CA GLU A 739 4.06 -14.62 11.04
C GLU A 739 4.71 -13.23 11.05
N LYS A 740 4.35 -12.39 12.02
CA LYS A 740 5.02 -11.11 12.22
C LYS A 740 6.43 -11.34 12.77
N PRO A 741 7.48 -10.70 12.23
CA PRO A 741 8.81 -10.72 12.83
C PRO A 741 8.79 -10.22 14.29
N ILE A 742 9.38 -10.97 15.19
CA ILE A 742 9.57 -10.57 16.61
C ILE A 742 11.08 -10.37 16.82
N LEU A 743 11.49 -9.11 16.85
CA LEU A 743 12.89 -8.67 16.93
C LEU A 743 13.04 -7.61 18.02
N GLU A 744 14.26 -7.29 18.43
CA GLU A 744 14.51 -6.19 19.37
C GLU A 744 14.44 -4.82 18.69
N SER A 745 14.78 -4.74 17.40
CA SER A 745 14.63 -3.54 16.58
C SER A 745 13.17 -3.19 16.39
N ASP A 746 12.87 -1.89 16.18
CA ASP A 746 11.58 -1.47 15.67
C ASP A 746 11.37 -2.08 14.29
N VAL A 747 10.20 -2.68 14.08
CA VAL A 747 9.86 -3.41 12.85
C VAL A 747 8.65 -2.79 12.19
N LYS A 748 8.79 -2.39 10.93
CA LYS A 748 7.67 -2.07 10.04
C LYS A 748 7.59 -3.12 8.93
N VAL A 749 6.41 -3.72 8.73
CA VAL A 749 6.19 -4.76 7.72
C VAL A 749 5.26 -4.25 6.64
N TYR A 750 5.63 -4.48 5.38
CA TYR A 750 4.83 -4.23 4.19
C TYR A 750 4.38 -5.56 3.60
N TRP A 751 3.11 -5.88 3.81
CA TRP A 751 2.52 -7.13 3.35
C TRP A 751 2.07 -7.00 1.90
N GLN A 752 2.54 -7.88 1.01
CA GLN A 752 2.06 -7.98 -0.37
C GLN A 752 1.42 -9.35 -0.65
N ILE A 753 1.12 -10.08 0.42
CA ILE A 753 0.44 -11.37 0.41
C ILE A 753 -0.61 -11.41 1.54
N TYR A 754 -1.57 -12.32 1.43
CA TYR A 754 -2.54 -12.59 2.48
C TYR A 754 -2.87 -14.09 2.59
N LEU A 755 -3.44 -14.51 3.72
CA LEU A 755 -3.79 -15.91 3.96
C LEU A 755 -4.78 -16.45 2.92
N GLY A 756 -4.47 -17.62 2.35
CA GLY A 756 -5.27 -18.25 1.30
C GLY A 756 -5.04 -17.68 -0.10
N GLU A 757 -4.07 -16.79 -0.29
CA GLU A 757 -3.65 -16.35 -1.61
C GLU A 757 -2.85 -17.45 -2.32
N LYS A 758 -3.10 -17.65 -3.62
CA LYS A 758 -2.29 -18.49 -4.49
C LYS A 758 -1.19 -17.66 -5.11
N LEU A 759 0.05 -18.03 -4.87
CA LEU A 759 1.24 -17.36 -5.36
C LEU A 759 1.91 -18.17 -6.47
N ASN A 760 2.61 -17.47 -7.36
CA ASN A 760 3.65 -18.02 -8.22
C ASN A 760 5.02 -17.60 -7.67
N GLU A 761 6.08 -18.31 -8.04
CA GLU A 761 7.45 -17.92 -7.72
C GLU A 761 7.80 -16.55 -8.33
N SER A 762 8.53 -15.72 -7.58
CA SER A 762 8.99 -14.41 -8.05
C SER A 762 9.86 -14.53 -9.31
N GLN A 763 9.54 -13.71 -10.31
CA GLN A 763 10.30 -13.63 -11.56
C GLN A 763 11.17 -12.37 -11.63
N SER A 764 10.94 -11.42 -10.76
CA SER A 764 11.69 -10.17 -10.63
C SER A 764 11.65 -9.66 -9.19
N MET A 765 12.50 -8.72 -8.87
CA MET A 765 12.47 -8.02 -7.57
C MET A 765 11.19 -7.21 -7.33
N MET A 766 10.34 -7.06 -8.34
CA MET A 766 9.03 -6.43 -8.21
C MET A 766 7.97 -7.37 -7.61
N ASP A 767 8.24 -8.68 -7.58
CA ASP A 767 7.33 -9.71 -7.08
C ASP A 767 7.58 -10.03 -5.61
N VAL A 768 7.56 -9.01 -4.77
CA VAL A 768 7.81 -9.13 -3.32
C VAL A 768 6.60 -9.77 -2.63
N ALA A 769 6.86 -10.67 -1.67
CA ALA A 769 5.85 -11.18 -0.74
C ALA A 769 5.76 -10.31 0.53
N ILE A 770 6.92 -9.96 1.09
CA ILE A 770 7.03 -9.20 2.33
C ILE A 770 8.21 -8.25 2.23
N GLY A 771 7.99 -6.96 2.56
CA GLY A 771 9.04 -6.00 2.86
C GLY A 771 9.12 -5.76 4.37
N ILE A 772 10.33 -5.77 4.94
CA ILE A 772 10.56 -5.54 6.37
C ILE A 772 11.57 -4.40 6.50
N VAL A 773 11.21 -3.35 7.20
CA VAL A 773 12.14 -2.27 7.56
C VAL A 773 12.43 -2.37 9.06
N LEU A 774 13.70 -2.33 9.40
CA LEU A 774 14.22 -2.42 10.75
C LEU A 774 14.89 -1.11 11.15
N SER A 775 14.75 -0.71 12.40
CA SER A 775 15.53 0.41 12.94
C SER A 775 15.86 0.23 14.42
N HIS A 776 17.09 0.67 14.81
CA HIS A 776 17.54 0.61 16.20
C HIS A 776 18.63 1.67 16.46
N HIS A 777 18.72 2.19 17.67
CA HIS A 777 19.78 3.11 18.06
C HIS A 777 21.14 2.41 18.20
N ASP A 778 21.18 1.14 18.62
CA ASP A 778 22.39 0.33 18.66
C ASP A 778 22.55 -0.44 17.35
N PHE A 779 23.69 -0.20 16.66
CA PHE A 779 23.98 -0.84 15.37
C PHE A 779 24.18 -2.35 15.47
N SER A 780 24.74 -2.84 16.59
CA SER A 780 24.99 -4.27 16.79
C SER A 780 23.67 -5.05 16.91
N THR A 781 22.69 -4.47 17.60
CA THR A 781 21.33 -5.02 17.70
C THR A 781 20.66 -5.04 16.34
N LEU A 782 20.70 -3.90 15.60
CA LEU A 782 20.17 -3.85 14.23
C LEU A 782 20.80 -4.93 13.34
N GLN A 783 22.14 -5.08 13.38
CA GLN A 783 22.86 -6.04 12.54
C GLN A 783 22.43 -7.48 12.84
N ARG A 784 22.29 -7.84 14.11
CA ARG A 784 21.80 -9.16 14.53
C ARG A 784 20.38 -9.40 14.02
N ASP A 785 19.50 -8.45 14.21
CA ASP A 785 18.10 -8.57 13.79
C ASP A 785 17.96 -8.58 12.26
N TYR A 786 18.82 -7.86 11.55
CA TYR A 786 18.93 -7.90 10.09
C TYR A 786 19.32 -9.29 9.57
N GLU A 787 20.27 -9.95 10.22
CA GLU A 787 20.64 -11.35 9.90
C GLU A 787 19.45 -12.30 10.13
N VAL A 788 18.71 -12.12 11.22
CA VAL A 788 17.49 -12.91 11.50
C VAL A 788 16.43 -12.67 10.44
N ALA A 789 16.17 -11.42 10.07
CA ALA A 789 15.18 -11.07 9.05
C ALA A 789 15.51 -11.70 7.68
N ASN A 790 16.79 -11.77 7.32
CA ASN A 790 17.22 -12.36 6.04
C ASN A 790 17.42 -13.89 6.09
N SER A 791 17.44 -14.50 7.26
CA SER A 791 17.59 -15.96 7.41
C SER A 791 16.29 -16.69 7.74
N THR A 792 15.27 -15.99 8.26
CA THR A 792 14.00 -16.55 8.72
C THR A 792 12.92 -16.44 7.65
N ASN A 793 12.04 -17.46 7.58
CA ASN A 793 10.87 -17.42 6.73
C ASN A 793 9.64 -16.99 7.55
N PHE A 794 9.00 -15.91 7.16
CA PHE A 794 7.85 -15.34 7.88
C PHE A 794 6.49 -15.70 7.26
N TYR A 795 6.48 -16.56 6.25
CA TYR A 795 5.25 -17.12 5.72
C TYR A 795 5.50 -18.52 5.15
N SER A 796 4.44 -19.29 4.99
CA SER A 796 4.51 -20.64 4.44
C SER A 796 3.46 -20.83 3.35
N THR A 797 3.81 -21.62 2.33
CA THR A 797 2.90 -22.01 1.27
C THR A 797 2.73 -23.52 1.23
N LYS A 798 1.58 -23.96 0.71
CA LYS A 798 1.32 -25.36 0.38
C LYS A 798 1.08 -25.48 -1.12
N LYS A 799 1.87 -26.29 -1.79
CA LYS A 799 1.64 -26.60 -3.22
C LYS A 799 0.28 -27.28 -3.37
N THR A 800 -0.50 -26.86 -4.34
CA THR A 800 -1.83 -27.37 -4.65
C THR A 800 -1.78 -28.41 -5.75
#